data_dae10da0f7881d4c98b465f419380fca
#
_entry.id   dae10da0f7881d4c98b465f419380fca
#
_cell.length_a   1.000
_cell.length_b   1.000
_cell.length_c   1.000
_cell.angle_alpha   90.00
_cell.angle_beta   90.00
_cell.angle_gamma   90.00
#
_symmetry.space_group_name_H-M   'P 1'
#
loop_
_entity.id
_entity.type
_entity.pdbx_description
1 polymer ?
#
loop_
_entity_poly.entity_id
_entity_poly.type
_entity_poly.pdbx_seq_one_letter_code
_entity_poly.pdbx_strand_id
1 'polypeptide(L)'
;MEGPADQQAPIDQNNPDNPGGQNNRGQKPGDQNNPGQQPGDQNNNGQKPGDQGGDQNNPGQQPGDQGEPAEPTGPQTVSADALPTAQIGDGVVWDQEVVGNTVYVAGTFSSARPAGAAAGESEQSRSNLMAYDITTGELLDWAPTTDGNVQSITASPDGSTLYIGGNFTKLNGANTYRVGAVSAADGSRQRLGLGTNTAVKAVEVSADGSTLYIGGSFTEVNSQPRYRMAAFDLGSRTLKDFAPEVADYSVQAIAAAPDGNGVAIGGSFSSVNGSSEPGYGMAILENDGSVRNNAINSVVKNAGNKAAIMSLRADSQGLYGTAYSMNSRLGNIEGMFRADWTTGELAYLADCHGDTYDVQPMGDVVYASSHTHDCSNIGGLPNSTSTFHNAVAFTNKATGTVLPNTAPGYADHQGQPAPENLNFYPVFNSGGFTGMNQSTWTVEGNKDYVVYGGEFTTVNGGGQQGLVRFARREIAPNQMGPETKGGAYKVTADSSEPGVVNLSFQANWDRDDKTLTYKVYRDTTDSEPVSTQKATAGFWELPQLTATDKVKYGSSHRYRVVVEDPWGASTYSDWVSVTAAGEPGTDPAEPEPDPGDVAVGQTFLDDSFDRETQTGWGSAAKGGEWAIDWGRSNFSTANSKGVIAMKGARSSSSVHSQVINSTSTESQVDLSLDGLATGNGAYISYIGRQTEAGRYQADFRVAADGAVTMTVTKNSGGTDTVIGTANVGTYTAGQPLHLRFALDGAESTAVRARAWIGDSEPGEWQVDKTDTDASLAAPGSIGFTTYVSGSAGPEQINLNVDSVKVTRLS
;
A
#
# COMPACT_ATOMS: atom_id res chain seq x y z
N MET A 1 -9.93 24.24 -48.90
CA MET A 1 -9.00 23.82 -47.86
C MET A 1 -9.80 23.89 -46.58
N GLU A 2 -10.50 22.82 -46.30
CA GLU A 2 -11.25 22.64 -45.07
C GLU A 2 -10.23 22.16 -44.03
N GLY A 3 -10.17 22.89 -42.90
CA GLY A 3 -9.35 22.48 -41.78
C GLY A 3 -9.87 21.16 -41.18
N PRO A 4 -9.08 20.46 -40.37
CA PRO A 4 -9.47 19.17 -39.84
C PRO A 4 -10.61 19.35 -38.82
N ALA A 5 -11.82 19.18 -39.28
CA ALA A 5 -13.00 18.92 -38.46
C ALA A 5 -12.90 17.48 -37.99
N ASP A 6 -13.15 17.27 -36.69
CA ASP A 6 -13.14 15.98 -35.97
C ASP A 6 -11.79 15.40 -35.51
N GLN A 7 -10.93 16.22 -34.89
CA GLN A 7 -10.03 15.77 -33.88
C GLN A 7 -10.65 16.01 -32.48
N GLN A 8 -11.80 15.41 -32.25
CA GLN A 8 -12.35 15.41 -30.89
C GLN A 8 -11.69 14.30 -30.09
N ALA A 9 -11.05 14.70 -29.01
CA ALA A 9 -10.89 13.85 -27.85
C ALA A 9 -12.22 13.14 -27.55
N PRO A 10 -12.23 12.03 -26.81
CA PRO A 10 -13.46 11.37 -26.38
C PRO A 10 -14.46 12.33 -25.71
N ILE A 11 -14.00 13.48 -25.27
CA ILE A 11 -14.81 14.55 -24.68
C ILE A 11 -15.11 15.61 -25.72
N ASP A 12 -16.36 15.69 -26.13
CA ASP A 12 -16.87 16.76 -27.01
C ASP A 12 -17.02 18.05 -26.19
N GLN A 13 -16.02 18.93 -26.25
CA GLN A 13 -16.01 20.23 -25.54
C GLN A 13 -16.42 21.41 -26.42
N ASN A 14 -16.79 21.21 -27.68
CA ASN A 14 -17.24 22.30 -28.59
C ASN A 14 -18.76 22.51 -28.48
N ASN A 15 -19.20 23.18 -27.42
CA ASN A 15 -20.49 23.83 -27.37
C ASN A 15 -20.28 25.37 -27.39
N PRO A 16 -20.84 26.10 -28.39
CA PRO A 16 -20.65 27.54 -28.52
C PRO A 16 -21.33 28.41 -27.43
N ASP A 17 -22.02 27.84 -26.47
CA ASP A 17 -22.74 28.55 -25.41
C ASP A 17 -22.03 28.68 -24.07
N ASN A 18 -20.74 28.92 -24.06
CA ASN A 18 -20.04 29.22 -22.79
C ASN A 18 -19.76 30.75 -22.70
N PRO A 19 -20.58 31.55 -21.98
CA PRO A 19 -20.31 32.97 -21.75
C PRO A 19 -19.49 33.09 -20.44
N GLY A 20 -18.19 33.35 -20.50
CA GLY A 20 -17.49 33.67 -19.31
C GLY A 20 -15.98 33.63 -19.33
N GLY A 21 -15.35 34.22 -20.28
CA GLY A 21 -13.93 34.55 -20.23
C GLY A 21 -13.70 36.03 -20.37
N GLN A 22 -13.65 36.75 -19.29
CA GLN A 22 -13.10 38.11 -19.30
C GLN A 22 -11.91 38.22 -18.36
N ASN A 23 -10.77 38.43 -18.99
CA ASN A 23 -9.57 38.99 -18.39
C ASN A 23 -9.88 40.26 -17.60
N ASN A 24 -9.37 40.38 -16.39
CA ASN A 24 -8.98 41.71 -15.90
C ASN A 24 -7.77 41.66 -15.01
N ARG A 25 -6.77 42.39 -15.46
CA ARG A 25 -5.58 42.77 -14.71
C ARG A 25 -5.93 43.89 -13.74
N GLY A 26 -5.31 43.81 -12.54
CA GLY A 26 -4.81 45.04 -11.95
C GLY A 26 -5.32 45.44 -10.58
N GLN A 27 -4.40 45.46 -9.66
CA GLN A 27 -4.23 46.39 -8.53
C GLN A 27 -4.80 46.02 -7.16
N LYS A 28 -3.82 45.79 -6.26
CA LYS A 28 -3.84 46.10 -4.81
C LYS A 28 -3.81 47.66 -4.59
N PRO A 29 -4.04 48.26 -3.42
CA PRO A 29 -3.97 47.75 -2.05
C PRO A 29 -4.99 48.41 -1.05
N GLY A 30 -4.95 48.03 0.23
CA GLY A 30 -5.27 48.95 1.34
C GLY A 30 -6.08 48.38 2.50
N ASP A 31 -5.39 48.12 3.56
CA ASP A 31 -5.67 48.17 5.01
C ASP A 31 -7.05 48.62 5.53
N GLN A 32 -7.59 47.95 6.53
CA GLN A 32 -7.65 48.34 7.94
C GLN A 32 -8.86 47.77 8.74
N ASN A 33 -8.46 47.20 9.88
CA ASN A 33 -9.11 47.34 11.23
C ASN A 33 -10.37 46.54 11.63
N ASN A 34 -10.11 45.67 12.54
CA ASN A 34 -10.91 45.16 13.68
C ASN A 34 -11.38 46.39 14.58
N PRO A 35 -12.38 46.30 15.51
CA PRO A 35 -12.55 45.26 16.51
C PRO A 35 -13.99 45.01 17.04
N GLY A 36 -14.16 43.87 17.78
CA GLY A 36 -14.85 44.00 19.07
C GLY A 36 -16.15 43.24 19.34
N GLN A 37 -16.02 42.38 20.32
CA GLN A 37 -16.93 42.08 21.44
C GLN A 37 -17.89 40.88 21.36
N GLN A 38 -17.54 39.89 22.20
CA GLN A 38 -18.45 39.05 22.99
C GLN A 38 -19.18 39.85 24.04
N PRO A 39 -20.21 39.36 24.80
CA PRO A 39 -20.43 38.03 25.34
C PRO A 39 -21.93 37.63 25.57
N GLY A 40 -22.17 36.45 26.12
CA GLY A 40 -23.37 36.25 26.97
C GLY A 40 -23.96 34.83 26.99
N ASP A 41 -23.73 34.20 28.13
CA ASP A 41 -24.30 32.99 28.72
C ASP A 41 -25.81 32.73 28.57
N GLN A 42 -26.25 31.48 28.56
CA GLN A 42 -26.92 30.79 29.69
C GLN A 42 -27.64 29.48 29.24
N ASN A 43 -27.26 28.39 29.91
CA ASN A 43 -28.02 27.30 30.55
C ASN A 43 -29.43 26.89 30.06
N ASN A 44 -29.74 25.65 29.80
CA ASN A 44 -30.12 24.66 30.83
C ASN A 44 -30.74 23.36 30.28
N ASN A 45 -30.29 22.26 30.85
CA ASN A 45 -31.00 21.00 31.21
C ASN A 45 -31.87 20.19 30.24
N GLY A 46 -31.49 18.90 30.12
CA GLY A 46 -32.46 17.87 30.41
C GLY A 46 -32.42 16.56 29.64
N GLN A 47 -31.82 15.55 30.25
CA GLN A 47 -32.16 14.12 30.19
C GLN A 47 -31.65 13.22 29.01
N LYS A 48 -30.75 12.31 29.41
CA LYS A 48 -30.47 10.95 28.88
C LYS A 48 -31.72 10.02 29.01
N PRO A 49 -31.82 8.81 28.41
CA PRO A 49 -30.72 7.84 28.27
C PRO A 49 -30.73 6.98 26.98
N GLY A 50 -29.64 6.23 26.74
CA GLY A 50 -29.66 5.06 25.89
C GLY A 50 -28.29 4.76 25.27
N ASP A 51 -27.52 3.92 25.98
CA ASP A 51 -26.25 3.30 25.57
C ASP A 51 -26.29 2.68 24.18
N GLN A 52 -25.25 2.95 23.42
CA GLN A 52 -24.37 1.91 22.84
C GLN A 52 -23.07 2.56 22.40
N GLY A 53 -22.02 2.29 23.17
CA GLY A 53 -20.68 2.77 22.91
C GLY A 53 -19.97 2.02 21.82
N GLY A 54 -19.21 2.75 21.05
CA GLY A 54 -18.15 2.28 20.18
C GLY A 54 -17.04 3.31 20.26
N ASP A 55 -16.14 3.14 21.23
CA ASP A 55 -14.89 3.89 21.32
C ASP A 55 -13.98 3.51 20.16
N GLN A 56 -13.74 4.46 19.28
CA GLN A 56 -12.54 4.47 18.44
C GLN A 56 -11.67 5.65 18.87
N ASN A 57 -10.93 5.45 19.94
CA ASN A 57 -9.72 6.20 20.21
C ASN A 57 -8.55 5.44 19.59
N ASN A 58 -7.98 6.01 18.55
CA ASN A 58 -6.69 5.64 18.01
C ASN A 58 -5.61 6.30 18.91
N PRO A 59 -4.88 5.54 19.74
CA PRO A 59 -3.72 6.09 20.45
C PRO A 59 -2.54 6.05 19.49
N GLY A 60 -1.87 7.20 19.36
CA GLY A 60 -0.62 7.35 18.63
C GLY A 60 0.35 6.20 18.87
N GLN A 61 0.91 5.69 17.79
CA GLN A 61 2.00 4.74 17.82
C GLN A 61 3.21 5.38 18.50
N GLN A 62 3.62 4.80 19.61
CA GLN A 62 4.94 5.06 20.18
C GLN A 62 6.01 4.31 19.36
N PRO A 63 7.21 4.89 19.18
CA PRO A 63 8.31 4.23 18.50
C PRO A 63 8.97 3.20 19.42
N GLY A 64 9.12 2.01 18.92
CA GLY A 64 9.95 0.97 19.54
C GLY A 64 9.45 -0.45 19.31
N ASP A 65 9.82 -1.02 18.23
CA ASP A 65 10.47 -2.33 18.17
C ASP A 65 10.95 -2.62 16.74
N GLN A 66 12.22 -2.92 16.60
CA GLN A 66 12.87 -3.08 15.30
C GLN A 66 13.04 -4.58 15.03
N GLY A 67 11.96 -5.22 14.61
CA GLY A 67 12.07 -6.49 13.89
C GLY A 67 12.52 -6.23 12.47
N GLU A 68 13.26 -7.16 11.84
CA GLU A 68 13.45 -7.17 10.39
C GLU A 68 12.11 -6.90 9.68
N PRO A 69 12.10 -6.13 8.57
CA PRO A 69 10.87 -5.80 7.93
C PRO A 69 10.16 -7.08 7.53
N ALA A 70 8.99 -7.29 8.09
CA ALA A 70 8.04 -8.16 7.44
C ALA A 70 8.01 -7.74 5.97
N GLU A 71 8.16 -8.69 5.06
CA GLU A 71 7.86 -8.51 3.64
C GLU A 71 6.61 -7.65 3.52
N PRO A 72 6.54 -6.66 2.61
CA PRO A 72 5.39 -5.79 2.50
C PRO A 72 4.12 -6.63 2.42
N THR A 73 3.29 -6.58 3.46
CA THR A 73 2.09 -7.43 3.60
C THR A 73 0.92 -6.95 2.75
N GLY A 74 1.16 -6.40 1.55
CA GLY A 74 0.13 -5.87 0.66
C GLY A 74 0.51 -6.00 -0.80
N PRO A 75 -0.42 -5.68 -1.73
CA PRO A 75 -0.13 -5.65 -3.15
C PRO A 75 1.02 -4.68 -3.47
N GLN A 76 2.01 -5.18 -4.21
CA GLN A 76 3.17 -4.42 -4.65
C GLN A 76 2.90 -3.79 -6.01
N THR A 77 3.11 -2.50 -6.14
CA THR A 77 3.08 -1.82 -7.45
C THR A 77 4.34 -2.15 -8.25
N VAL A 78 4.29 -1.92 -9.56
CA VAL A 78 5.52 -1.83 -10.38
C VAL A 78 6.40 -0.70 -9.86
N SER A 79 7.70 -0.74 -10.19
CA SER A 79 8.59 0.39 -9.93
C SER A 79 8.14 1.64 -10.70
N ALA A 80 8.29 2.81 -10.09
CA ALA A 80 8.07 4.09 -10.76
C ALA A 80 9.27 4.51 -11.66
N ASP A 81 10.32 3.71 -11.75
CA ASP A 81 11.41 3.91 -12.68
C ASP A 81 10.94 3.79 -14.13
N ALA A 82 10.93 4.90 -14.84
CA ALA A 82 10.61 4.92 -16.25
C ALA A 82 11.70 4.20 -17.06
N LEU A 83 11.33 3.11 -17.72
CA LEU A 83 12.24 2.35 -18.56
C LEU A 83 12.42 3.00 -19.93
N PRO A 84 13.60 2.92 -20.54
CA PRO A 84 13.82 3.37 -21.91
C PRO A 84 12.79 2.75 -22.85
N THR A 85 11.97 3.54 -23.52
CA THR A 85 10.85 3.10 -24.35
C THR A 85 10.82 3.89 -25.66
N ALA A 86 10.46 3.24 -26.77
CA ALA A 86 10.15 3.91 -28.03
C ALA A 86 9.18 5.07 -27.80
N GLN A 87 9.25 6.11 -28.62
CA GLN A 87 8.49 7.34 -28.46
C GLN A 87 7.75 7.67 -29.75
N ILE A 88 6.60 8.33 -29.65
CA ILE A 88 6.01 9.01 -30.81
C ILE A 88 6.77 10.32 -31.07
N GLY A 89 6.83 10.76 -32.33
CA GLY A 89 7.50 12.02 -32.68
C GLY A 89 6.59 13.24 -32.49
N ASP A 90 5.30 13.06 -32.61
CA ASP A 90 4.26 14.08 -32.51
C ASP A 90 2.92 13.44 -32.07
N GLY A 91 1.97 14.24 -31.68
CA GLY A 91 0.58 13.76 -31.52
C GLY A 91 0.25 13.15 -30.16
N VAL A 92 -0.59 12.12 -30.19
CA VAL A 92 -1.14 11.45 -29.00
C VAL A 92 -1.35 9.96 -29.24
N VAL A 93 -1.14 9.15 -28.20
CA VAL A 93 -1.52 7.73 -28.15
C VAL A 93 -2.90 7.64 -27.50
N TRP A 94 -3.85 7.01 -28.21
CA TRP A 94 -5.22 6.85 -27.72
C TRP A 94 -5.47 5.50 -27.07
N ASP A 95 -4.83 4.44 -27.61
CA ASP A 95 -5.05 3.07 -27.14
C ASP A 95 -3.82 2.20 -27.40
N GLN A 96 -3.68 1.14 -26.62
CA GLN A 96 -2.60 0.15 -26.72
C GLN A 96 -3.17 -1.25 -26.54
N GLU A 97 -2.51 -2.23 -27.14
CA GLU A 97 -2.83 -3.66 -26.99
C GLU A 97 -1.56 -4.47 -26.84
N VAL A 98 -1.49 -5.32 -25.81
CA VAL A 98 -0.31 -6.15 -25.51
C VAL A 98 -0.56 -7.60 -25.95
N VAL A 99 0.21 -8.06 -26.92
CA VAL A 99 0.20 -9.46 -27.35
C VAL A 99 1.58 -10.07 -27.11
N GLY A 100 1.70 -10.93 -26.14
CA GLY A 100 2.99 -11.51 -25.75
C GLY A 100 3.98 -10.44 -25.27
N ASN A 101 5.06 -10.26 -26.03
CA ASN A 101 6.06 -9.22 -25.75
C ASN A 101 5.92 -7.99 -26.66
N THR A 102 4.89 -7.89 -27.47
CA THR A 102 4.70 -6.76 -28.37
C THR A 102 3.58 -5.87 -27.86
N VAL A 103 3.84 -4.57 -27.76
CA VAL A 103 2.83 -3.52 -27.56
C VAL A 103 2.49 -2.92 -28.92
N TYR A 104 1.26 -3.04 -29.33
CA TYR A 104 0.70 -2.39 -30.50
C TYR A 104 0.04 -1.08 -30.07
N VAL A 105 0.34 0.00 -30.78
CA VAL A 105 -0.04 1.36 -30.40
C VAL A 105 -0.92 1.97 -31.46
N ALA A 106 -2.04 2.52 -31.03
CA ALA A 106 -2.98 3.26 -31.84
C ALA A 106 -3.06 4.73 -31.38
N GLY A 107 -3.12 5.66 -32.33
CA GLY A 107 -3.10 7.07 -31.96
C GLY A 107 -3.40 8.03 -33.11
N THR A 108 -2.91 9.24 -32.91
CA THR A 108 -2.82 10.31 -33.91
C THR A 108 -1.39 10.81 -33.89
N PHE A 109 -0.53 10.27 -34.75
CA PHE A 109 0.88 10.64 -34.85
C PHE A 109 1.40 10.34 -36.27
N SER A 110 2.49 11.02 -36.67
CA SER A 110 3.09 10.87 -38.02
C SER A 110 4.45 10.18 -37.99
N SER A 111 5.10 10.12 -36.85
CA SER A 111 6.43 9.51 -36.72
C SER A 111 6.64 8.84 -35.35
N ALA A 112 7.65 8.00 -35.27
CA ALA A 112 8.15 7.41 -34.04
C ALA A 112 9.68 7.39 -34.05
N ARG A 113 10.28 7.33 -32.86
CA ARG A 113 11.73 7.24 -32.69
C ARG A 113 12.12 6.19 -31.63
N PRO A 114 13.35 5.65 -31.71
CA PRO A 114 13.85 4.71 -30.72
C PRO A 114 13.90 5.29 -29.31
N ALA A 115 13.97 4.41 -28.32
CA ALA A 115 14.22 4.77 -26.94
C ALA A 115 15.48 5.63 -26.78
N GLY A 116 15.38 6.70 -25.98
CA GLY A 116 16.50 7.62 -25.71
C GLY A 116 16.86 8.58 -26.84
N ALA A 117 16.28 8.47 -28.03
CA ALA A 117 16.51 9.44 -29.10
C ALA A 117 15.84 10.78 -28.77
N ALA A 118 16.57 11.88 -29.02
CA ALA A 118 16.00 13.22 -28.87
C ALA A 118 14.94 13.52 -29.95
N ALA A 119 14.08 14.49 -29.68
CA ALA A 119 13.08 14.92 -30.66
C ALA A 119 13.75 15.38 -31.96
N GLY A 120 13.28 14.86 -33.11
CA GLY A 120 13.86 15.09 -34.42
C GLY A 120 15.05 14.18 -34.79
N GLU A 121 15.49 13.32 -33.87
CA GLU A 121 16.60 12.38 -34.14
C GLU A 121 16.06 10.95 -34.38
N SER A 122 16.61 10.30 -35.41
CA SER A 122 16.29 8.89 -35.73
C SER A 122 14.78 8.63 -35.92
N GLU A 123 14.03 9.63 -36.31
CA GLU A 123 12.59 9.47 -36.54
C GLU A 123 12.29 8.60 -37.76
N GLN A 124 11.36 7.70 -37.58
CA GLN A 124 10.83 6.81 -38.61
C GLN A 124 9.35 7.18 -38.86
N SER A 125 8.94 7.20 -40.13
CA SER A 125 7.52 7.44 -40.46
C SER A 125 6.62 6.37 -39.84
N ARG A 126 5.56 6.83 -39.18
CA ARG A 126 4.45 6.01 -38.64
C ARG A 126 3.16 6.77 -38.87
N SER A 127 2.12 6.09 -39.30
CA SER A 127 0.86 6.76 -39.61
C SER A 127 -0.23 6.18 -38.68
N ASN A 128 -0.29 6.72 -37.46
CA ASN A 128 -1.29 6.42 -36.44
C ASN A 128 -1.20 5.01 -35.83
N LEU A 129 -0.26 4.17 -36.30
CA LEU A 129 0.00 2.83 -35.81
C LEU A 129 1.50 2.55 -35.73
N MET A 130 1.94 1.90 -34.69
CA MET A 130 3.30 1.40 -34.48
C MET A 130 3.31 0.23 -33.49
N ALA A 131 4.44 -0.42 -33.33
CA ALA A 131 4.65 -1.42 -32.28
C ALA A 131 6.05 -1.29 -31.69
N TYR A 132 6.18 -1.73 -30.44
CA TYR A 132 7.47 -1.85 -29.75
C TYR A 132 7.51 -3.11 -28.87
N ASP A 133 8.71 -3.58 -28.54
CA ASP A 133 8.90 -4.70 -27.62
C ASP A 133 8.76 -4.24 -26.16
N ILE A 134 7.89 -4.89 -25.37
CA ILE A 134 7.61 -4.50 -23.99
C ILE A 134 8.80 -4.79 -23.05
N THR A 135 9.68 -5.72 -23.40
CA THR A 135 10.81 -6.12 -22.56
C THR A 135 12.04 -5.23 -22.77
N THR A 136 12.27 -4.81 -24.01
CA THR A 136 13.44 -3.99 -24.38
C THR A 136 13.10 -2.51 -24.56
N GLY A 137 11.86 -2.19 -24.93
CA GLY A 137 11.42 -0.85 -25.33
C GLY A 137 11.81 -0.48 -26.77
N GLU A 138 12.33 -1.42 -27.56
CA GLU A 138 12.77 -1.17 -28.93
C GLU A 138 11.58 -0.98 -29.88
N LEU A 139 11.68 0.04 -30.74
CA LEU A 139 10.73 0.29 -31.83
C LEU A 139 10.83 -0.84 -32.87
N LEU A 140 9.70 -1.46 -33.20
CA LEU A 140 9.62 -2.54 -34.17
C LEU A 140 9.30 -2.01 -35.58
N ASP A 141 9.59 -2.83 -36.60
CA ASP A 141 9.34 -2.50 -38.01
C ASP A 141 7.86 -2.59 -38.40
N TRP A 142 6.98 -3.04 -37.51
CA TRP A 142 5.55 -3.12 -37.73
C TRP A 142 4.95 -1.71 -37.86
N ALA A 143 4.47 -1.38 -39.07
CA ALA A 143 4.10 -0.02 -39.44
C ALA A 143 2.95 0.02 -40.44
N PRO A 144 1.78 -0.50 -40.16
CA PRO A 144 0.61 -0.28 -41.02
C PRO A 144 0.24 1.20 -41.02
N THR A 145 -0.42 1.66 -42.07
CA THR A 145 -0.72 3.09 -42.25
C THR A 145 -2.23 3.35 -42.41
N THR A 146 -2.69 4.41 -41.74
CA THR A 146 -4.05 4.96 -41.94
C THR A 146 -4.01 6.41 -42.37
N ASP A 147 -5.06 6.88 -43.04
CA ASP A 147 -5.20 8.28 -43.47
C ASP A 147 -5.95 9.14 -42.44
N GLY A 148 -6.33 8.60 -41.30
CA GLY A 148 -6.99 9.27 -40.18
C GLY A 148 -6.66 8.59 -38.89
N ASN A 149 -7.04 9.18 -37.75
CA ASN A 149 -6.74 8.69 -36.41
C ASN A 149 -7.29 7.28 -36.16
N VAL A 150 -6.55 6.52 -35.34
CA VAL A 150 -6.99 5.24 -34.78
C VAL A 150 -7.23 5.45 -33.28
N GLN A 151 -8.45 5.17 -32.83
CA GLN A 151 -8.92 5.44 -31.47
C GLN A 151 -8.97 4.21 -30.58
N SER A 152 -9.04 3.02 -31.19
CA SER A 152 -9.09 1.78 -30.44
C SER A 152 -8.44 0.65 -31.23
N ILE A 153 -7.79 -0.28 -30.51
CA ILE A 153 -7.12 -1.46 -31.01
C ILE A 153 -7.38 -2.64 -30.09
N THR A 154 -7.66 -3.81 -30.64
CA THR A 154 -7.80 -5.06 -29.88
C THR A 154 -7.30 -6.24 -30.67
N ALA A 155 -6.82 -7.29 -29.99
CA ALA A 155 -6.29 -8.50 -30.61
C ALA A 155 -7.34 -9.63 -30.68
N SER A 156 -7.22 -10.49 -31.70
CA SER A 156 -7.87 -11.80 -31.62
C SER A 156 -7.31 -12.62 -30.45
N PRO A 157 -8.07 -13.55 -29.85
CA PRO A 157 -7.61 -14.34 -28.71
C PRO A 157 -6.33 -15.19 -28.99
N ASP A 158 -6.07 -15.50 -30.24
CA ASP A 158 -4.83 -16.17 -30.67
C ASP A 158 -3.66 -15.20 -30.91
N GLY A 159 -3.89 -13.89 -30.76
CA GLY A 159 -2.91 -12.84 -30.97
C GLY A 159 -2.46 -12.64 -32.42
N SER A 160 -3.09 -13.30 -33.42
CA SER A 160 -2.64 -13.25 -34.82
C SER A 160 -3.14 -12.04 -35.59
N THR A 161 -4.27 -11.48 -35.22
CA THR A 161 -4.97 -10.39 -35.90
C THR A 161 -5.27 -9.27 -34.93
N LEU A 162 -5.01 -8.02 -35.37
CA LEU A 162 -5.41 -6.81 -34.66
C LEU A 162 -6.56 -6.15 -35.38
N TYR A 163 -7.60 -5.81 -34.65
CA TYR A 163 -8.74 -5.02 -35.11
C TYR A 163 -8.59 -3.60 -34.64
N ILE A 164 -8.86 -2.65 -35.53
CA ILE A 164 -8.70 -1.22 -35.29
C ILE A 164 -9.95 -0.45 -35.60
N GLY A 165 -10.28 0.51 -34.76
CA GLY A 165 -11.37 1.46 -34.92
C GLY A 165 -10.87 2.90 -34.96
N GLY A 166 -11.52 3.79 -35.68
CA GLY A 166 -11.10 5.18 -35.75
C GLY A 166 -11.94 6.06 -36.72
N ASN A 167 -11.29 7.08 -37.27
CA ASN A 167 -11.89 7.98 -38.24
C ASN A 167 -11.16 7.96 -39.60
N PHE A 168 -10.48 6.89 -39.92
CA PHE A 168 -9.75 6.70 -41.17
C PHE A 168 -10.66 6.21 -42.31
N THR A 169 -10.25 6.44 -43.54
CA THR A 169 -10.94 5.95 -44.76
C THR A 169 -10.07 4.99 -45.58
N LYS A 170 -8.77 4.90 -45.24
CA LYS A 170 -7.81 3.98 -45.87
C LYS A 170 -6.98 3.30 -44.86
N LEU A 171 -6.64 2.02 -45.10
CA LEU A 171 -5.69 1.19 -44.39
C LEU A 171 -4.70 0.59 -45.39
N ASN A 172 -3.40 0.86 -45.21
CA ASN A 172 -2.33 0.49 -46.15
C ASN A 172 -2.66 0.92 -47.58
N GLY A 173 -3.22 2.15 -47.74
CA GLY A 173 -3.60 2.72 -49.02
C GLY A 173 -4.89 2.20 -49.62
N ALA A 174 -5.49 1.12 -49.09
CA ALA A 174 -6.75 0.56 -49.60
C ALA A 174 -7.97 1.09 -48.84
N ASN A 175 -9.06 1.35 -49.54
CA ASN A 175 -10.30 1.82 -48.92
C ASN A 175 -10.76 0.90 -47.79
N THR A 176 -10.91 1.47 -46.60
CA THR A 176 -11.29 0.80 -45.37
C THR A 176 -11.93 1.84 -44.45
N TYR A 177 -13.20 1.73 -44.21
CA TYR A 177 -13.98 2.82 -43.62
C TYR A 177 -14.13 2.59 -42.11
N ARG A 178 -13.24 3.22 -41.32
CA ARG A 178 -13.29 3.43 -39.86
C ARG A 178 -13.13 2.19 -38.97
N VAL A 179 -13.18 0.99 -39.56
CA VAL A 179 -12.87 -0.26 -38.90
C VAL A 179 -12.07 -1.14 -39.85
N GLY A 180 -10.99 -1.74 -39.38
CA GLY A 180 -10.10 -2.55 -40.19
C GLY A 180 -9.47 -3.70 -39.39
N ALA A 181 -8.74 -4.55 -40.12
CA ALA A 181 -7.96 -5.62 -39.54
C ALA A 181 -6.57 -5.71 -40.15
N VAL A 182 -5.55 -5.94 -39.35
CA VAL A 182 -4.16 -6.14 -39.77
C VAL A 182 -3.56 -7.36 -39.11
N SER A 183 -2.58 -7.95 -39.77
CA SER A 183 -1.76 -9.03 -39.22
C SER A 183 -0.88 -8.49 -38.09
N ALA A 184 -0.87 -9.15 -36.95
CA ALA A 184 0.02 -8.83 -35.84
C ALA A 184 1.49 -9.07 -36.22
N ALA A 185 1.77 -10.04 -37.09
CA ALA A 185 3.14 -10.39 -37.46
C ALA A 185 3.84 -9.36 -38.33
N ASP A 186 3.12 -8.77 -39.32
CA ASP A 186 3.73 -7.92 -40.35
C ASP A 186 2.95 -6.64 -40.69
N GLY A 187 1.84 -6.37 -40.04
CA GLY A 187 1.00 -5.22 -40.31
C GLY A 187 0.25 -5.26 -41.63
N SER A 188 0.27 -6.37 -42.36
CA SER A 188 -0.45 -6.51 -43.61
C SER A 188 -1.96 -6.43 -43.40
N ARG A 189 -2.64 -5.64 -44.28
CA ARG A 189 -4.09 -5.47 -44.23
C ARG A 189 -4.80 -6.80 -44.43
N GLN A 190 -5.71 -7.13 -43.52
CA GLN A 190 -6.63 -8.26 -43.69
C GLN A 190 -8.01 -7.71 -44.14
N ARG A 191 -8.67 -8.44 -45.04
CA ARG A 191 -9.97 -8.03 -45.54
C ARG A 191 -11.06 -8.40 -44.53
N LEU A 192 -11.63 -7.38 -43.88
CA LEU A 192 -12.74 -7.58 -42.94
C LEU A 192 -14.10 -7.51 -43.64
N GLY A 193 -14.34 -6.56 -44.54
CA GLY A 193 -15.62 -6.38 -45.20
C GLY A 193 -16.65 -5.61 -44.37
N LEU A 194 -16.14 -4.84 -43.39
CA LEU A 194 -16.94 -4.03 -42.48
C LEU A 194 -16.61 -2.55 -42.68
N GLY A 195 -17.60 -1.70 -42.51
CA GLY A 195 -17.42 -0.25 -42.57
C GLY A 195 -18.61 0.49 -42.00
N THR A 196 -18.37 1.69 -41.45
CA THR A 196 -19.37 2.54 -40.79
C THR A 196 -19.46 3.89 -41.47
N ASN A 197 -20.58 4.60 -41.25
CA ASN A 197 -20.78 5.94 -41.83
C ASN A 197 -20.10 7.07 -41.06
N THR A 198 -19.79 6.88 -39.75
CA THR A 198 -18.99 7.80 -38.93
C THR A 198 -18.05 7.01 -37.99
N ALA A 199 -17.30 7.70 -37.13
CA ALA A 199 -16.22 7.17 -36.32
C ALA A 199 -16.60 5.93 -35.48
N VAL A 200 -15.69 4.96 -35.45
CA VAL A 200 -15.64 3.85 -34.51
C VAL A 200 -14.68 4.24 -33.40
N LYS A 201 -15.14 4.21 -32.16
CA LYS A 201 -14.39 4.65 -30.98
C LYS A 201 -13.89 3.47 -30.10
N ALA A 202 -14.58 2.34 -30.18
CA ALA A 202 -14.22 1.13 -29.46
C ALA A 202 -14.39 -0.08 -30.35
N VAL A 203 -13.43 -1.01 -30.28
CA VAL A 203 -13.49 -2.33 -30.89
C VAL A 203 -13.13 -3.38 -29.84
N GLU A 204 -13.82 -4.52 -29.86
CA GLU A 204 -13.60 -5.59 -28.90
C GLU A 204 -13.94 -6.95 -29.52
N VAL A 205 -13.15 -7.98 -29.24
CA VAL A 205 -13.37 -9.34 -29.73
C VAL A 205 -13.92 -10.22 -28.62
N SER A 206 -14.95 -11.01 -28.91
CA SER A 206 -15.46 -12.01 -27.96
C SER A 206 -14.38 -13.00 -27.54
N ALA A 207 -14.48 -13.54 -26.32
CA ALA A 207 -13.49 -14.46 -25.74
C ALA A 207 -13.24 -15.71 -26.60
N ASP A 208 -14.24 -16.16 -27.36
CA ASP A 208 -14.13 -17.29 -28.30
C ASP A 208 -13.55 -16.90 -29.69
N GLY A 209 -13.29 -15.60 -29.91
CA GLY A 209 -12.76 -15.09 -31.17
C GLY A 209 -13.76 -15.08 -32.34
N SER A 210 -15.04 -15.36 -32.10
CA SER A 210 -16.05 -15.45 -33.17
C SER A 210 -16.68 -14.14 -33.55
N THR A 211 -16.74 -13.18 -32.65
CA THR A 211 -17.49 -11.93 -32.80
C THR A 211 -16.61 -10.71 -32.58
N LEU A 212 -16.64 -9.78 -33.53
CA LEU A 212 -16.12 -8.44 -33.35
C LEU A 212 -17.26 -7.48 -33.01
N TYR A 213 -17.18 -6.87 -31.82
CA TYR A 213 -18.04 -5.79 -31.40
C TYR A 213 -17.43 -4.45 -31.81
N ILE A 214 -18.25 -3.52 -32.28
CA ILE A 214 -17.82 -2.17 -32.62
C ILE A 214 -18.77 -1.16 -31.98
N GLY A 215 -18.18 -0.12 -31.37
CA GLY A 215 -18.90 1.00 -30.76
C GLY A 215 -18.42 2.35 -31.29
N GLY A 216 -19.27 3.37 -31.25
CA GLY A 216 -18.87 4.69 -31.74
C GLY A 216 -20.05 5.66 -31.91
N SER A 217 -19.95 6.57 -32.91
CA SER A 217 -20.96 7.58 -33.20
C SER A 217 -21.81 7.24 -34.43
N PHE A 218 -21.58 6.08 -35.03
CA PHE A 218 -22.20 5.67 -36.27
C PHE A 218 -23.71 5.38 -36.13
N THR A 219 -24.44 5.51 -37.24
CA THR A 219 -25.84 5.14 -37.34
C THR A 219 -26.08 4.07 -38.39
N GLU A 220 -25.02 3.72 -39.16
CA GLU A 220 -25.08 2.70 -40.18
C GLU A 220 -23.79 1.89 -40.22
N VAL A 221 -23.94 0.58 -40.43
CA VAL A 221 -22.87 -0.37 -40.70
C VAL A 221 -23.18 -1.11 -41.98
N ASN A 222 -22.26 -1.07 -42.97
CA ASN A 222 -22.49 -1.65 -44.31
C ASN A 222 -23.83 -1.24 -44.90
N SER A 223 -24.22 0.03 -44.74
CA SER A 223 -25.52 0.61 -45.19
C SER A 223 -26.75 -0.01 -44.54
N GLN A 224 -26.60 -0.72 -43.42
CA GLN A 224 -27.70 -1.19 -42.59
C GLN A 224 -27.79 -0.35 -41.32
N PRO A 225 -29.00 0.04 -40.87
CA PRO A 225 -29.16 0.80 -39.64
C PRO A 225 -28.55 0.04 -38.43
N ARG A 226 -27.63 0.68 -37.74
CA ARG A 226 -27.02 0.24 -36.46
C ARG A 226 -26.66 1.50 -35.67
N TYR A 227 -27.29 1.66 -34.55
CA TYR A 227 -27.15 2.90 -33.79
C TYR A 227 -26.04 2.74 -32.73
N ARG A 228 -24.81 3.17 -33.05
CA ARG A 228 -23.64 3.32 -32.18
C ARG A 228 -23.04 2.00 -31.64
N MET A 229 -23.70 0.88 -31.88
CA MET A 229 -23.24 -0.45 -31.48
C MET A 229 -23.63 -1.49 -32.53
N ALA A 230 -22.70 -2.41 -32.82
CA ALA A 230 -22.97 -3.53 -33.72
C ALA A 230 -22.05 -4.71 -33.40
N ALA A 231 -22.45 -5.92 -33.78
CA ALA A 231 -21.64 -7.12 -33.72
C ALA A 231 -21.49 -7.73 -35.13
N PHE A 232 -20.28 -8.19 -35.40
CA PHE A 232 -19.91 -8.78 -36.69
C PHE A 232 -19.34 -10.18 -36.50
N ASP A 233 -19.85 -11.15 -37.22
CA ASP A 233 -19.36 -12.53 -37.19
C ASP A 233 -18.08 -12.65 -38.03
N LEU A 234 -16.98 -12.97 -37.38
CA LEU A 234 -15.64 -13.03 -37.98
C LEU A 234 -15.47 -14.22 -38.91
N GLY A 235 -16.14 -15.34 -38.63
CA GLY A 235 -16.08 -16.56 -39.43
C GLY A 235 -16.81 -16.41 -40.78
N SER A 236 -18.08 -16.03 -40.75
CA SER A 236 -18.89 -15.82 -41.93
C SER A 236 -18.65 -14.45 -42.61
N ARG A 237 -18.05 -13.49 -41.92
CA ARG A 237 -17.87 -12.10 -42.32
C ARG A 237 -19.17 -11.39 -42.62
N THR A 238 -20.15 -11.56 -41.76
CA THR A 238 -21.47 -10.98 -41.87
C THR A 238 -21.86 -10.17 -40.63
N LEU A 239 -22.66 -9.14 -40.81
CA LEU A 239 -23.24 -8.40 -39.71
C LEU A 239 -24.25 -9.27 -38.98
N LYS A 240 -24.14 -9.39 -37.65
CA LYS A 240 -25.09 -10.14 -36.81
C LYS A 240 -26.41 -9.37 -36.64
N ASP A 241 -27.44 -10.06 -36.23
CA ASP A 241 -28.74 -9.45 -35.91
C ASP A 241 -28.70 -8.66 -34.58
N PHE A 242 -27.58 -8.63 -33.92
CA PHE A 242 -27.31 -7.82 -32.74
C PHE A 242 -27.38 -6.33 -33.07
N ALA A 243 -28.48 -5.69 -32.70
CA ALA A 243 -28.78 -4.31 -33.04
C ALA A 243 -29.41 -3.52 -31.88
N PRO A 244 -28.72 -3.35 -30.75
CA PRO A 244 -29.25 -2.54 -29.66
C PRO A 244 -29.40 -1.09 -30.13
N GLU A 245 -30.51 -0.44 -29.75
CA GLU A 245 -30.77 0.96 -30.02
C GLU A 245 -30.11 1.79 -28.90
N VAL A 246 -28.89 2.28 -29.16
CA VAL A 246 -28.16 3.18 -28.26
C VAL A 246 -28.51 4.62 -28.61
N ALA A 247 -29.15 5.34 -27.70
CA ALA A 247 -29.64 6.70 -27.92
C ALA A 247 -28.59 7.75 -27.59
N ASP A 248 -28.59 8.83 -28.38
CA ASP A 248 -27.75 10.02 -28.22
C ASP A 248 -26.23 9.72 -28.17
N TYR A 249 -25.42 10.72 -28.40
CA TYR A 249 -23.95 10.72 -28.31
C TYR A 249 -23.23 9.42 -28.80
N SER A 250 -22.35 8.75 -28.00
CA SER A 250 -21.50 7.64 -28.48
C SER A 250 -21.27 6.53 -27.45
N VAL A 251 -21.03 5.32 -27.96
CA VAL A 251 -20.33 4.26 -27.24
C VAL A 251 -18.85 4.55 -27.37
N GLN A 252 -18.14 4.55 -26.22
CA GLN A 252 -16.71 4.86 -26.12
C GLN A 252 -15.89 3.67 -25.63
N ALA A 253 -16.52 2.74 -24.93
CA ALA A 253 -15.89 1.58 -24.34
C ALA A 253 -16.74 0.33 -24.54
N ILE A 254 -16.08 -0.80 -24.73
CA ILE A 254 -16.67 -2.13 -24.86
C ILE A 254 -15.82 -3.12 -24.08
N ALA A 255 -16.44 -4.03 -23.34
CA ALA A 255 -15.78 -5.17 -22.75
C ALA A 255 -16.62 -6.43 -22.98
N ALA A 256 -16.07 -7.43 -23.63
CA ALA A 256 -16.72 -8.71 -23.85
C ALA A 256 -16.62 -9.58 -22.57
N ALA A 257 -17.69 -10.33 -22.25
CA ALA A 257 -17.67 -11.23 -21.12
C ALA A 257 -16.61 -12.32 -21.28
N PRO A 258 -15.76 -12.59 -20.27
CA PRO A 258 -14.76 -13.64 -20.36
C PRO A 258 -15.33 -15.04 -20.54
N ASP A 259 -16.57 -15.26 -20.13
CA ASP A 259 -17.33 -16.50 -20.29
C ASP A 259 -18.17 -16.56 -21.59
N GLY A 260 -18.09 -15.51 -22.43
CA GLY A 260 -18.84 -15.38 -23.67
C GLY A 260 -20.32 -15.00 -23.50
N ASN A 261 -20.78 -14.70 -22.28
CA ASN A 261 -22.19 -14.42 -21.98
C ASN A 261 -22.48 -12.90 -21.95
N GLY A 262 -22.40 -12.25 -23.10
CA GLY A 262 -22.76 -10.85 -23.26
C GLY A 262 -21.59 -9.91 -23.43
N VAL A 263 -21.90 -8.61 -23.46
CA VAL A 263 -20.95 -7.52 -23.66
C VAL A 263 -21.38 -6.29 -22.87
N ALA A 264 -20.45 -5.67 -22.15
CA ALA A 264 -20.68 -4.38 -21.52
C ALA A 264 -20.32 -3.26 -22.49
N ILE A 265 -21.12 -2.20 -22.50
CA ILE A 265 -20.88 -0.97 -23.25
C ILE A 265 -20.89 0.23 -22.32
N GLY A 266 -19.97 1.16 -22.57
CA GLY A 266 -19.83 2.42 -21.84
C GLY A 266 -19.75 3.60 -22.80
N GLY A 267 -20.08 4.79 -22.32
CA GLY A 267 -19.99 6.00 -23.13
C GLY A 267 -20.81 7.16 -22.60
N SER A 268 -21.22 8.04 -23.53
CA SER A 268 -22.03 9.25 -23.23
C SER A 268 -23.52 9.07 -23.52
N PHE A 269 -23.96 7.92 -23.93
CA PHE A 269 -25.35 7.65 -24.33
C PHE A 269 -26.33 7.74 -23.15
N SER A 270 -27.58 8.17 -23.45
CA SER A 270 -28.58 8.39 -22.39
C SER A 270 -29.52 7.21 -22.16
N SER A 271 -29.60 6.27 -23.10
CA SER A 271 -30.42 5.06 -22.96
C SER A 271 -30.02 3.97 -23.96
N VAL A 272 -30.41 2.74 -23.67
CA VAL A 272 -30.27 1.58 -24.56
C VAL A 272 -31.61 0.87 -24.65
N ASN A 273 -32.11 0.61 -25.88
CA ASN A 273 -33.40 0.01 -26.14
C ASN A 273 -34.56 0.73 -25.41
N GLY A 274 -34.46 2.06 -25.27
CA GLY A 274 -35.42 2.91 -24.56
C GLY A 274 -35.30 2.86 -23.01
N SER A 275 -34.38 2.06 -22.43
CA SER A 275 -34.13 2.03 -21.00
C SER A 275 -32.97 2.93 -20.62
N SER A 276 -33.09 3.67 -19.53
CA SER A 276 -32.03 4.43 -18.87
C SER A 276 -31.64 3.85 -17.50
N GLU A 277 -32.37 2.83 -17.02
CA GLU A 277 -32.09 2.13 -15.75
C GLU A 277 -32.36 0.62 -15.91
N PRO A 278 -31.34 -0.17 -16.29
CA PRO A 278 -29.99 0.19 -16.76
C PRO A 278 -30.00 0.80 -18.16
N GLY A 279 -28.90 1.54 -18.50
CA GLY A 279 -28.71 2.11 -19.86
C GLY A 279 -28.24 3.55 -19.89
N TYR A 280 -28.08 4.25 -18.75
CA TYR A 280 -27.57 5.61 -18.70
C TYR A 280 -26.05 5.60 -18.59
N GLY A 281 -25.37 5.83 -19.70
CA GLY A 281 -23.91 5.84 -19.82
C GLY A 281 -23.25 4.46 -19.81
N MET A 282 -23.95 3.44 -19.36
CA MET A 282 -23.46 2.07 -19.29
C MET A 282 -24.61 1.07 -19.44
N ALA A 283 -24.36 -0.06 -20.07
CA ALA A 283 -25.26 -1.21 -20.11
C ALA A 283 -24.47 -2.51 -20.25
N ILE A 284 -25.00 -3.60 -19.69
CA ILE A 284 -24.59 -4.96 -20.04
C ILE A 284 -25.64 -5.52 -20.98
N LEU A 285 -25.23 -6.02 -22.13
CA LEU A 285 -26.08 -6.57 -23.16
C LEU A 285 -25.91 -8.07 -23.24
N GLU A 286 -27.02 -8.76 -23.44
CA GLU A 286 -27.02 -10.18 -23.81
C GLU A 286 -26.54 -10.37 -25.25
N ASN A 287 -26.24 -11.60 -25.64
CA ASN A 287 -25.77 -11.94 -26.98
C ASN A 287 -26.79 -11.64 -28.11
N ASP A 288 -28.03 -11.38 -27.79
CA ASP A 288 -29.09 -10.95 -28.71
C ASP A 288 -29.25 -9.42 -28.78
N GLY A 289 -28.51 -8.66 -28.00
CA GLY A 289 -28.55 -7.21 -27.90
C GLY A 289 -29.61 -6.68 -26.92
N SER A 290 -30.30 -7.54 -26.18
CA SER A 290 -31.21 -7.11 -25.11
C SER A 290 -30.43 -6.61 -23.91
N VAL A 291 -31.00 -5.68 -23.12
CA VAL A 291 -30.35 -5.10 -21.97
C VAL A 291 -30.52 -6.05 -20.77
N ARG A 292 -29.40 -6.50 -20.19
CA ARG A 292 -29.38 -7.25 -18.96
C ARG A 292 -29.73 -6.34 -17.79
N ASN A 293 -30.61 -6.79 -16.92
CA ASN A 293 -30.83 -6.11 -15.65
C ASN A 293 -29.58 -6.28 -14.76
N ASN A 294 -29.04 -5.18 -14.26
CA ASN A 294 -27.83 -5.16 -13.42
C ASN A 294 -27.93 -4.08 -12.34
N ALA A 295 -27.14 -4.22 -11.27
CA ALA A 295 -27.15 -3.30 -10.14
C ALA A 295 -26.27 -2.07 -10.35
N ILE A 296 -25.24 -2.13 -11.22
CA ILE A 296 -24.20 -1.10 -11.32
C ILE A 296 -24.77 0.27 -11.71
N ASN A 297 -25.78 0.34 -12.57
CA ASN A 297 -26.39 1.60 -12.97
C ASN A 297 -27.20 2.30 -11.85
N SER A 298 -27.43 1.65 -10.70
CA SER A 298 -27.94 2.33 -9.51
C SER A 298 -26.92 3.25 -8.88
N VAL A 299 -25.62 2.94 -9.05
CA VAL A 299 -24.47 3.68 -8.49
C VAL A 299 -23.76 4.50 -9.58
N VAL A 300 -23.41 3.89 -10.72
CA VAL A 300 -22.65 4.53 -11.81
C VAL A 300 -23.62 5.15 -12.81
N LYS A 301 -23.60 6.48 -12.92
CA LYS A 301 -24.53 7.26 -13.76
C LYS A 301 -23.80 8.41 -14.42
N ASN A 302 -23.14 8.14 -15.57
CA ASN A 302 -22.39 9.15 -16.34
C ASN A 302 -22.82 9.13 -17.80
N ALA A 303 -23.48 10.16 -18.27
CA ALA A 303 -23.90 10.29 -19.67
C ALA A 303 -24.02 11.76 -20.12
N GLY A 304 -24.26 11.97 -21.37
CA GLY A 304 -24.48 13.30 -21.96
C GLY A 304 -23.19 13.92 -22.52
N ASN A 305 -23.22 15.22 -22.78
CA ASN A 305 -22.11 15.90 -23.44
C ASN A 305 -20.96 16.33 -22.51
N LYS A 306 -21.07 16.05 -21.22
CA LYS A 306 -20.06 16.45 -20.18
C LYS A 306 -19.81 15.34 -19.16
N ALA A 307 -20.17 14.13 -19.45
CA ALA A 307 -19.89 12.97 -18.63
C ALA A 307 -19.92 11.69 -19.49
N ALA A 308 -19.10 10.72 -19.18
CA ALA A 308 -19.07 9.43 -19.86
C ALA A 308 -18.42 8.34 -19.01
N ILE A 309 -18.71 7.11 -19.37
CA ILE A 309 -17.83 5.97 -19.08
C ILE A 309 -16.79 5.91 -20.19
N MET A 310 -15.50 5.97 -19.82
CA MET A 310 -14.40 6.17 -20.75
C MET A 310 -13.77 4.86 -21.21
N SER A 311 -13.51 3.94 -20.28
CA SER A 311 -12.97 2.61 -20.55
C SER A 311 -13.76 1.55 -19.79
N LEU A 312 -13.82 0.36 -20.37
CA LEU A 312 -14.32 -0.86 -19.78
C LEU A 312 -13.35 -1.99 -20.07
N ARG A 313 -13.04 -2.80 -19.07
CA ARG A 313 -12.27 -4.05 -19.20
C ARG A 313 -12.93 -5.15 -18.40
N ALA A 314 -12.73 -6.38 -18.83
CA ALA A 314 -13.27 -7.54 -18.13
C ALA A 314 -12.21 -8.63 -18.00
N ASP A 315 -12.13 -9.24 -16.82
CA ASP A 315 -11.34 -10.42 -16.57
C ASP A 315 -12.14 -11.44 -15.72
N SER A 316 -11.49 -12.48 -15.28
CA SER A 316 -12.11 -13.50 -14.41
C SER A 316 -12.54 -12.97 -13.04
N GLN A 317 -12.11 -11.78 -12.65
CA GLN A 317 -12.44 -11.17 -11.36
C GLN A 317 -13.60 -10.19 -11.46
N GLY A 318 -13.93 -9.66 -12.65
CA GLY A 318 -15.06 -8.77 -12.82
C GLY A 318 -14.99 -7.85 -14.02
N LEU A 319 -15.85 -6.85 -13.98
CA LEU A 319 -15.94 -5.74 -14.94
C LEU A 319 -15.37 -4.48 -14.29
N TYR A 320 -14.36 -3.89 -14.91
CA TYR A 320 -13.73 -2.64 -14.50
C TYR A 320 -14.19 -1.52 -15.41
N GLY A 321 -14.35 -0.33 -14.87
CA GLY A 321 -14.70 0.83 -15.68
C GLY A 321 -14.17 2.13 -15.11
N THR A 322 -13.99 3.11 -15.97
CA THR A 322 -13.53 4.46 -15.65
C THR A 322 -14.52 5.51 -16.11
N ALA A 323 -14.51 6.66 -15.45
CA ALA A 323 -15.47 7.70 -15.71
C ALA A 323 -14.88 9.11 -15.58
N TYR A 324 -15.46 10.03 -16.35
CA TYR A 324 -15.28 11.46 -16.16
C TYR A 324 -16.60 12.20 -16.01
N SER A 325 -16.62 13.35 -15.36
CA SER A 325 -17.78 14.21 -15.25
C SER A 325 -17.43 15.68 -15.02
N MET A 326 -17.67 16.50 -16.03
CA MET A 326 -17.60 17.96 -15.90
C MET A 326 -18.91 18.58 -15.39
N ASN A 327 -19.91 17.77 -15.08
CA ASN A 327 -21.23 18.24 -14.68
C ASN A 327 -21.94 17.20 -13.81
N SER A 328 -22.00 17.44 -12.51
CA SER A 328 -22.62 16.55 -11.52
C SER A 328 -24.10 16.21 -11.75
N ARG A 329 -24.79 16.88 -12.69
CA ARG A 329 -26.15 16.51 -13.11
C ARG A 329 -26.19 15.46 -14.20
N LEU A 330 -25.07 15.30 -14.95
CA LEU A 330 -24.94 14.36 -16.05
C LEU A 330 -24.09 13.14 -15.69
N GLY A 331 -23.20 13.30 -14.72
CA GLY A 331 -22.39 12.22 -14.19
C GLY A 331 -22.18 12.36 -12.70
N ASN A 332 -22.04 11.27 -12.00
CA ASN A 332 -21.89 11.23 -10.55
C ASN A 332 -20.57 10.60 -10.10
N ILE A 333 -19.73 10.15 -11.03
CA ILE A 333 -18.45 9.54 -10.75
C ILE A 333 -17.37 10.20 -11.61
N GLU A 334 -16.26 10.53 -10.95
CA GLU A 334 -14.94 10.73 -11.53
C GLU A 334 -14.01 9.72 -10.83
N GLY A 335 -13.37 8.82 -11.57
CA GLY A 335 -12.60 7.74 -10.99
C GLY A 335 -12.86 6.39 -11.66
N MET A 336 -12.65 5.31 -10.90
CA MET A 336 -12.84 3.95 -11.42
C MET A 336 -13.73 3.10 -10.50
N PHE A 337 -14.32 2.07 -11.07
CA PHE A 337 -15.11 1.08 -10.34
C PHE A 337 -14.80 -0.34 -10.81
N ARG A 338 -15.09 -1.30 -9.95
CA ARG A 338 -15.17 -2.72 -10.31
C ARG A 338 -16.53 -3.28 -9.91
N ALA A 339 -17.13 -4.07 -10.78
CA ALA A 339 -18.40 -4.75 -10.56
C ALA A 339 -18.29 -6.25 -10.84
N ASP A 340 -19.15 -7.03 -10.21
CA ASP A 340 -19.36 -8.43 -10.56
C ASP A 340 -20.00 -8.51 -11.95
N TRP A 341 -19.45 -9.35 -12.82
CA TRP A 341 -19.92 -9.44 -14.20
C TRP A 341 -21.36 -9.94 -14.33
N THR A 342 -21.76 -10.89 -13.50
CA THR A 342 -23.04 -11.59 -13.59
C THR A 342 -24.18 -10.77 -12.99
N THR A 343 -23.97 -10.23 -11.79
CA THR A 343 -24.99 -9.50 -11.03
C THR A 343 -24.93 -8.00 -11.29
N GLY A 344 -23.80 -7.49 -11.73
CA GLY A 344 -23.50 -6.06 -11.82
C GLY A 344 -23.43 -5.39 -10.45
N GLU A 345 -23.28 -6.15 -9.34
CA GLU A 345 -23.06 -5.57 -8.02
C GLU A 345 -21.69 -4.91 -7.94
N LEU A 346 -21.65 -3.76 -7.30
CA LEU A 346 -20.42 -3.00 -7.11
C LEU A 346 -19.48 -3.77 -6.16
N ALA A 347 -18.31 -4.17 -6.67
CA ALA A 347 -17.25 -4.78 -5.86
C ALA A 347 -16.47 -3.70 -5.09
N TYR A 348 -16.18 -2.58 -5.72
CA TYR A 348 -15.64 -1.37 -5.10
C TYR A 348 -15.76 -0.15 -6.02
N LEU A 349 -15.67 1.03 -5.40
CA LEU A 349 -15.59 2.34 -6.07
C LEU A 349 -14.31 3.05 -5.57
N ALA A 350 -13.36 3.31 -6.46
CA ALA A 350 -12.29 4.26 -6.23
C ALA A 350 -12.82 5.66 -6.59
N ASP A 351 -13.53 6.24 -5.63
CA ASP A 351 -14.17 7.55 -5.74
C ASP A 351 -13.13 8.66 -5.55
N CYS A 352 -12.15 8.69 -6.44
CA CYS A 352 -11.15 9.73 -6.53
C CYS A 352 -11.65 10.83 -7.47
N HIS A 353 -11.65 12.06 -7.02
CA HIS A 353 -12.04 13.17 -7.87
C HIS A 353 -10.95 13.44 -8.92
N GLY A 354 -11.40 13.63 -10.15
CA GLY A 354 -10.58 13.82 -11.34
C GLY A 354 -10.82 12.75 -12.39
N ASP A 355 -10.93 13.20 -13.65
CA ASP A 355 -11.24 12.35 -14.80
C ASP A 355 -10.32 11.13 -14.86
N THR A 356 -10.88 9.96 -15.07
CA THR A 356 -10.14 8.72 -15.26
C THR A 356 -10.48 8.13 -16.62
N TYR A 357 -9.44 7.83 -17.42
CA TYR A 357 -9.57 7.55 -18.84
C TYR A 357 -9.47 6.08 -19.19
N ASP A 358 -8.57 5.34 -18.54
CA ASP A 358 -8.35 3.91 -18.80
C ASP A 358 -7.92 3.15 -17.53
N VAL A 359 -8.08 1.83 -17.54
CA VAL A 359 -7.84 0.96 -16.40
C VAL A 359 -7.21 -0.35 -16.84
N GLN A 360 -6.17 -0.81 -16.10
CA GLN A 360 -5.51 -2.09 -16.33
C GLN A 360 -5.38 -2.88 -15.03
N PRO A 361 -6.15 -3.95 -14.85
CA PRO A 361 -5.93 -4.89 -13.75
C PRO A 361 -4.67 -5.73 -13.99
N MET A 362 -3.85 -5.90 -12.96
CA MET A 362 -2.64 -6.70 -12.97
C MET A 362 -2.49 -7.43 -11.62
N GLY A 363 -3.06 -8.62 -11.53
CA GLY A 363 -3.11 -9.40 -10.30
C GLY A 363 -3.86 -8.68 -9.18
N ASP A 364 -3.17 -8.40 -8.06
CA ASP A 364 -3.76 -7.73 -6.90
C ASP A 364 -3.75 -6.19 -7.00
N VAL A 365 -3.22 -5.62 -8.07
CA VAL A 365 -3.14 -4.18 -8.33
C VAL A 365 -3.96 -3.82 -9.55
N VAL A 366 -4.60 -2.65 -9.52
CA VAL A 366 -5.27 -2.04 -10.67
C VAL A 366 -4.64 -0.68 -10.93
N TYR A 367 -4.15 -0.47 -12.14
CA TYR A 367 -3.56 0.79 -12.60
C TYR A 367 -4.57 1.59 -13.39
N ALA A 368 -4.56 2.91 -13.25
CA ALA A 368 -5.41 3.78 -14.03
C ALA A 368 -4.64 4.95 -14.64
N SER A 369 -5.02 5.31 -15.85
CA SER A 369 -4.67 6.55 -16.53
C SER A 369 -5.68 7.63 -16.12
N SER A 370 -5.24 8.77 -15.58
CA SER A 370 -6.16 9.69 -14.93
C SER A 370 -5.69 11.15 -14.92
N HIS A 371 -6.53 11.97 -14.34
CA HIS A 371 -6.30 13.36 -13.96
C HIS A 371 -6.69 13.55 -12.49
N THR A 372 -6.38 12.57 -11.67
CA THR A 372 -6.78 12.49 -10.25
C THR A 372 -6.14 13.60 -9.43
N HIS A 373 -6.93 14.26 -8.58
CA HIS A 373 -6.45 15.32 -7.69
C HIS A 373 -6.93 15.19 -6.24
N ASP A 374 -7.82 14.26 -5.93
CA ASP A 374 -8.35 14.03 -4.60
C ASP A 374 -8.87 12.60 -4.44
N CYS A 375 -8.26 11.82 -3.56
CA CYS A 375 -8.71 10.50 -3.13
C CYS A 375 -8.96 10.46 -1.60
N SER A 376 -9.14 11.60 -0.95
CA SER A 376 -9.25 11.68 0.51
C SER A 376 -10.46 10.92 1.06
N ASN A 377 -11.52 10.81 0.29
CA ASN A 377 -12.71 10.05 0.67
C ASN A 377 -12.53 8.51 0.64
N ILE A 378 -11.42 8.02 0.14
CA ILE A 378 -11.00 6.61 0.27
C ILE A 378 -9.71 6.45 1.09
N GLY A 379 -9.30 7.51 1.83
CA GLY A 379 -8.08 7.51 2.64
C GLY A 379 -6.77 7.63 1.84
N GLY A 380 -6.84 8.07 0.59
CA GLY A 380 -5.70 8.25 -0.31
C GLY A 380 -5.26 9.72 -0.40
N LEU A 381 -4.82 10.12 -1.58
CA LEU A 381 -4.31 11.44 -1.92
C LEU A 381 -5.22 12.58 -1.42
N PRO A 382 -4.70 13.58 -0.70
CA PRO A 382 -5.48 14.73 -0.28
C PRO A 382 -5.78 15.64 -1.48
N ASN A 383 -6.87 16.41 -1.39
CA ASN A 383 -7.28 17.35 -2.43
C ASN A 383 -6.17 18.35 -2.78
N SER A 384 -5.87 18.48 -4.06
CA SER A 384 -4.92 19.44 -4.62
C SER A 384 -5.52 20.22 -5.77
N THR A 385 -5.31 21.54 -5.77
CA THR A 385 -5.71 22.42 -6.87
C THR A 385 -4.60 22.63 -7.90
N SER A 386 -3.41 22.09 -7.69
CA SER A 386 -2.22 22.32 -8.52
C SER A 386 -1.46 21.06 -8.92
N THR A 387 -1.75 19.94 -8.29
CA THR A 387 -1.08 18.66 -8.57
C THR A 387 -2.12 17.66 -9.06
N PHE A 388 -1.87 17.12 -10.23
CA PHE A 388 -2.70 16.09 -10.85
C PHE A 388 -1.87 14.82 -11.00
N HIS A 389 -2.44 13.70 -10.59
CA HIS A 389 -1.83 12.38 -10.69
C HIS A 389 -2.35 11.68 -11.96
N ASN A 390 -1.45 11.56 -12.95
CA ASN A 390 -1.83 11.04 -14.27
C ASN A 390 -1.72 9.51 -14.37
N ALA A 391 -1.12 8.90 -13.37
CA ALA A 391 -1.10 7.46 -13.17
C ALA A 391 -1.32 7.19 -11.68
N VAL A 392 -2.30 6.39 -11.37
CA VAL A 392 -2.64 5.97 -9.99
C VAL A 392 -2.82 4.46 -9.94
N ALA A 393 -2.64 3.90 -8.76
CA ALA A 393 -2.79 2.46 -8.54
C ALA A 393 -3.66 2.19 -7.31
N PHE A 394 -4.42 1.12 -7.37
CA PHE A 394 -5.34 0.70 -6.31
C PHE A 394 -5.23 -0.80 -6.05
N THR A 395 -5.66 -1.24 -4.86
CA THR A 395 -5.84 -2.67 -4.61
C THR A 395 -6.96 -3.22 -5.48
N ASN A 396 -6.80 -4.43 -6.02
CA ASN A 396 -7.84 -5.11 -6.81
C ASN A 396 -8.92 -5.77 -5.94
N LYS A 397 -9.16 -5.22 -4.75
CA LYS A 397 -10.23 -5.61 -3.82
C LYS A 397 -10.59 -4.45 -2.92
N ALA A 398 -11.80 -4.47 -2.40
CA ALA A 398 -12.17 -3.52 -1.34
C ALA A 398 -11.36 -3.80 -0.07
N THR A 399 -10.81 -2.75 0.53
CA THR A 399 -10.08 -2.77 1.79
C THR A 399 -10.73 -1.86 2.84
N GLY A 400 -11.65 -0.99 2.40
CA GLY A 400 -12.36 -0.03 3.22
C GLY A 400 -13.71 0.32 2.63
N THR A 401 -14.21 1.49 3.00
CA THR A 401 -15.44 2.09 2.48
C THR A 401 -15.22 3.56 2.16
N VAL A 402 -15.95 4.07 1.19
CA VAL A 402 -15.96 5.49 0.84
C VAL A 402 -16.45 6.30 2.04
N LEU A 403 -15.68 7.30 2.44
CA LEU A 403 -16.01 8.28 3.47
C LEU A 403 -17.00 9.32 2.95
N PRO A 404 -17.66 10.12 3.83
CA PRO A 404 -18.54 11.20 3.39
C PRO A 404 -17.81 12.17 2.48
N ASN A 405 -18.41 12.49 1.34
CA ASN A 405 -17.86 13.52 0.46
C ASN A 405 -18.07 14.92 1.04
N THR A 406 -17.00 15.69 1.17
CA THR A 406 -17.03 17.08 1.63
C THR A 406 -16.72 18.08 0.51
N ALA A 407 -16.32 17.60 -0.69
CA ALA A 407 -15.98 18.45 -1.81
C ALA A 407 -17.26 18.92 -2.55
N PRO A 408 -17.47 20.24 -2.76
CA PRO A 408 -18.64 20.76 -3.45
C PRO A 408 -18.64 20.31 -4.92
N GLY A 409 -19.80 19.90 -5.40
CA GLY A 409 -20.00 19.55 -6.83
C GLY A 409 -19.84 18.07 -7.16
N TYR A 410 -19.38 17.26 -6.22
CA TYR A 410 -19.28 15.80 -6.36
C TYR A 410 -20.43 15.09 -5.65
N ALA A 411 -20.80 13.92 -6.12
CA ALA A 411 -21.78 13.08 -5.46
C ALA A 411 -21.22 12.49 -4.16
N ASP A 412 -22.10 12.11 -3.24
CA ASP A 412 -21.72 11.42 -2.02
C ASP A 412 -21.97 9.91 -2.18
N HIS A 413 -20.89 9.14 -2.21
CA HIS A 413 -20.89 7.68 -2.29
C HIS A 413 -20.56 7.02 -0.94
N GLN A 414 -20.76 7.72 0.17
CA GLN A 414 -20.49 7.21 1.52
C GLN A 414 -21.00 5.79 1.73
N GLY A 415 -20.14 4.93 2.28
CA GLY A 415 -20.45 3.56 2.65
C GLY A 415 -20.33 2.54 1.52
N GLN A 416 -20.10 2.96 0.26
CA GLN A 416 -19.74 2.01 -0.80
C GLN A 416 -18.39 1.35 -0.50
N PRO A 417 -18.18 0.08 -0.91
CA PRO A 417 -16.86 -0.55 -0.80
C PRO A 417 -15.79 0.27 -1.53
N ALA A 418 -14.62 0.46 -0.93
CA ALA A 418 -13.51 1.21 -1.51
C ALA A 418 -12.21 0.40 -1.53
N PRO A 419 -11.38 0.52 -2.58
CA PRO A 419 -10.04 -0.02 -2.60
C PRO A 419 -9.08 0.91 -1.83
N GLU A 420 -7.87 0.44 -1.49
CA GLU A 420 -6.78 1.29 -1.03
C GLU A 420 -6.11 1.97 -2.24
N ASN A 421 -5.82 3.27 -2.13
CA ASN A 421 -4.93 3.97 -3.04
C ASN A 421 -3.48 3.57 -2.69
N LEU A 422 -2.77 2.97 -3.64
CA LEU A 422 -1.41 2.46 -3.43
C LEU A 422 -0.34 3.54 -3.68
N ASN A 423 0.82 3.34 -3.11
CA ASN A 423 1.97 4.24 -3.27
C ASN A 423 2.61 4.02 -4.65
N PHE A 424 2.12 4.77 -5.65
CA PHE A 424 2.63 4.76 -7.03
C PHE A 424 2.51 6.18 -7.61
N TYR A 425 3.66 6.83 -7.82
CA TYR A 425 3.69 8.24 -8.21
C TYR A 425 4.73 8.55 -9.31
N PRO A 426 4.61 7.99 -10.52
CA PRO A 426 5.34 8.52 -11.65
C PRO A 426 4.78 9.90 -12.03
N VAL A 427 5.66 10.85 -12.31
CA VAL A 427 5.29 12.25 -12.61
C VAL A 427 5.36 12.47 -14.12
N PHE A 428 4.25 12.91 -14.68
CA PHE A 428 4.11 13.27 -16.10
C PHE A 428 3.89 14.77 -16.22
N ASN A 429 4.33 15.37 -17.31
CA ASN A 429 3.88 16.71 -17.69
C ASN A 429 2.62 16.62 -18.55
N SER A 430 1.80 17.66 -18.52
CA SER A 430 0.67 17.77 -19.43
C SER A 430 1.15 17.97 -20.87
N GLY A 431 0.48 17.30 -21.81
CA GLY A 431 0.65 17.50 -23.24
C GLY A 431 -0.12 18.71 -23.76
N GLY A 432 0.05 19.00 -25.01
CA GLY A 432 -0.61 20.15 -25.65
C GLY A 432 -1.28 19.81 -26.97
N PHE A 433 -1.20 18.58 -27.43
CA PHE A 433 -1.72 18.20 -28.75
C PHE A 433 -3.25 18.26 -28.83
N THR A 434 -3.94 17.73 -27.80
CA THR A 434 -5.40 17.77 -27.75
C THR A 434 -5.95 19.15 -27.37
N GLY A 435 -5.10 20.01 -26.76
CA GLY A 435 -5.51 21.28 -26.19
C GLY A 435 -6.27 21.17 -24.86
N MET A 436 -6.33 19.97 -24.29
CA MET A 436 -7.06 19.67 -23.06
C MET A 436 -6.17 19.68 -21.80
N ASN A 437 -4.86 19.90 -21.97
CA ASN A 437 -3.86 19.84 -20.89
C ASN A 437 -3.83 18.50 -20.14
N GLN A 438 -4.10 17.41 -20.85
CA GLN A 438 -4.01 16.06 -20.32
C GLN A 438 -2.61 15.47 -20.55
N SER A 439 -2.38 14.30 -20.01
CA SER A 439 -1.08 13.64 -20.03
C SER A 439 -1.19 12.22 -20.58
N THR A 440 -1.68 11.30 -19.76
CA THR A 440 -1.92 9.91 -20.11
C THR A 440 -3.38 9.74 -20.55
N TRP A 441 -3.60 8.87 -21.55
CA TRP A 441 -4.92 8.52 -22.06
C TRP A 441 -5.22 7.03 -21.95
N THR A 442 -4.20 6.18 -22.01
CA THR A 442 -4.33 4.73 -21.98
C THR A 442 -3.31 4.11 -21.04
N VAL A 443 -3.68 3.00 -20.43
CA VAL A 443 -2.82 2.12 -19.65
C VAL A 443 -3.08 0.68 -20.05
N GLU A 444 -1.99 -0.07 -20.29
CA GLU A 444 -2.04 -1.47 -20.69
C GLU A 444 -0.91 -2.23 -19.99
N GLY A 445 -0.86 -3.55 -20.09
CA GLY A 445 0.23 -4.29 -19.50
C GLY A 445 0.11 -5.81 -19.61
N ASN A 446 1.13 -6.45 -19.10
CA ASN A 446 1.12 -7.89 -18.89
C ASN A 446 1.50 -8.20 -17.42
N LYS A 447 1.79 -9.46 -17.11
CA LYS A 447 2.15 -9.83 -15.73
C LYS A 447 3.44 -9.16 -15.19
N ASP A 448 4.29 -8.59 -16.05
CA ASP A 448 5.62 -8.08 -15.70
C ASP A 448 5.77 -6.57 -15.91
N TYR A 449 4.98 -5.97 -16.80
CA TYR A 449 5.09 -4.57 -17.23
C TYR A 449 3.74 -3.87 -17.26
N VAL A 450 3.75 -2.59 -16.90
CA VAL A 450 2.65 -1.64 -17.12
C VAL A 450 3.14 -0.57 -18.09
N VAL A 451 2.33 -0.23 -19.09
CA VAL A 451 2.65 0.74 -20.12
C VAL A 451 1.59 1.84 -20.15
N TYR A 452 2.03 3.09 -20.21
CA TYR A 452 1.15 4.25 -20.37
C TYR A 452 1.36 4.89 -21.72
N GLY A 453 0.25 5.31 -22.33
CA GLY A 453 0.22 6.07 -23.57
C GLY A 453 -0.50 7.39 -23.40
N GLY A 454 -0.11 8.42 -24.19
CA GLY A 454 -0.74 9.73 -24.09
C GLY A 454 -0.09 10.80 -24.95
N GLU A 455 -0.12 12.05 -24.45
CA GLU A 455 0.47 13.23 -25.11
C GLU A 455 1.56 13.92 -24.26
N PHE A 456 2.02 13.29 -23.18
CA PHE A 456 3.13 13.78 -22.34
C PHE A 456 4.45 13.80 -23.12
N THR A 457 5.38 14.64 -22.68
CA THR A 457 6.73 14.76 -23.26
C THR A 457 7.84 14.49 -22.25
N THR A 458 7.50 14.36 -20.96
CA THR A 458 8.43 14.00 -19.91
C THR A 458 7.81 13.04 -18.91
N VAL A 459 8.65 12.17 -18.35
CA VAL A 459 8.31 11.28 -17.23
C VAL A 459 9.39 11.38 -16.17
N ASN A 460 9.03 11.63 -14.91
CA ASN A 460 9.96 11.84 -13.79
C ASN A 460 11.07 12.87 -14.09
N GLY A 461 10.72 13.90 -14.88
CA GLY A 461 11.67 14.94 -15.31
C GLY A 461 12.61 14.54 -16.45
N GLY A 462 12.60 13.28 -16.89
CA GLY A 462 13.32 12.81 -18.08
C GLY A 462 12.51 13.00 -19.37
N GLY A 463 13.16 13.27 -20.50
CA GLY A 463 12.49 13.37 -21.81
C GLY A 463 11.98 12.00 -22.26
N GLN A 464 10.66 11.83 -22.36
CA GLN A 464 9.99 10.60 -22.79
C GLN A 464 8.63 10.98 -23.37
N GLN A 465 8.41 10.75 -24.67
CA GLN A 465 7.24 11.30 -25.36
C GLN A 465 6.21 10.23 -25.73
N GLY A 466 5.00 10.40 -25.22
CA GLY A 466 3.81 9.70 -25.60
C GLY A 466 3.69 8.24 -25.17
N LEU A 467 4.77 7.57 -24.85
CA LEU A 467 4.83 6.18 -24.45
C LEU A 467 5.83 6.01 -23.34
N VAL A 468 5.50 5.22 -22.31
CA VAL A 468 6.44 4.81 -21.25
C VAL A 468 6.03 3.44 -20.72
N ARG A 469 7.00 2.67 -20.24
CA ARG A 469 6.79 1.40 -19.55
C ARG A 469 7.47 1.40 -18.20
N PHE A 470 6.82 0.71 -17.26
CA PHE A 470 7.27 0.43 -15.91
C PHE A 470 7.27 -1.08 -15.70
N ALA A 471 8.19 -1.59 -14.90
CA ALA A 471 8.31 -3.03 -14.65
C ALA A 471 8.11 -3.38 -13.18
N ARG A 472 7.80 -4.64 -12.93
CA ARG A 472 7.85 -5.20 -11.57
C ARG A 472 9.22 -5.00 -10.97
N ARG A 473 9.27 -4.95 -9.63
CA ARG A 473 10.49 -4.66 -8.85
C ARG A 473 11.65 -5.58 -9.17
N GLU A 474 11.39 -6.86 -9.46
CA GLU A 474 12.42 -7.85 -9.77
C GLU A 474 13.06 -7.65 -11.16
N ILE A 475 12.41 -6.84 -12.01
CA ILE A 475 12.87 -6.53 -13.38
C ILE A 475 13.39 -5.10 -13.47
N ALA A 476 12.78 -4.20 -12.71
CA ALA A 476 13.10 -2.78 -12.73
C ALA A 476 14.50 -2.51 -12.17
N PRO A 477 15.17 -1.42 -12.60
CA PRO A 477 16.49 -1.05 -12.06
C PRO A 477 16.43 -0.54 -10.61
N ASN A 478 15.26 -0.17 -10.09
CA ASN A 478 15.02 0.34 -8.73
C ASN A 478 16.05 1.40 -8.32
N GLN A 479 16.23 2.42 -9.18
CA GLN A 479 17.24 3.47 -9.00
C GLN A 479 16.67 4.74 -8.35
N MET A 480 15.36 4.93 -8.43
CA MET A 480 14.70 6.04 -7.75
C MET A 480 14.59 5.69 -6.27
N GLY A 481 14.91 6.63 -5.42
CA GLY A 481 14.89 6.45 -3.96
C GLY A 481 14.24 7.65 -3.28
N PRO A 482 14.37 7.77 -1.95
CA PRO A 482 13.66 8.79 -1.18
C PRO A 482 13.95 10.21 -1.70
N GLU A 483 12.91 10.99 -1.90
CA GLU A 483 12.92 12.22 -2.73
C GLU A 483 13.46 13.46 -1.99
N THR A 484 13.15 13.61 -0.69
CA THR A 484 13.56 14.82 0.05
C THR A 484 14.99 14.68 0.54
N LYS A 485 15.88 15.63 0.16
CA LYS A 485 17.33 15.55 0.41
C LYS A 485 17.98 16.86 0.78
N GLY A 486 19.16 16.79 1.39
CA GLY A 486 19.98 17.93 1.77
C GLY A 486 19.23 18.94 2.60
N GLY A 487 19.41 20.24 2.30
CA GLY A 487 18.75 21.33 3.02
C GLY A 487 17.21 21.37 2.93
N ALA A 488 16.59 20.62 2.00
CA ALA A 488 15.15 20.47 1.93
C ALA A 488 14.64 19.47 2.99
N TYR A 489 15.46 18.46 3.34
CA TYR A 489 15.11 17.48 4.37
C TYR A 489 15.46 18.02 5.75
N LYS A 490 14.48 18.61 6.42
CA LYS A 490 14.68 19.30 7.70
C LYS A 490 14.77 18.33 8.88
N VAL A 491 15.88 18.41 9.58
CA VAL A 491 16.12 17.73 10.86
C VAL A 491 16.35 18.79 11.92
N THR A 492 15.71 18.65 13.07
CA THR A 492 15.98 19.49 14.25
C THR A 492 16.65 18.65 15.32
N ALA A 493 17.57 19.25 16.05
CA ALA A 493 18.23 18.64 17.21
C ALA A 493 18.21 19.63 18.35
N ASP A 494 17.74 19.20 19.53
CA ASP A 494 17.79 19.97 20.77
C ASP A 494 18.27 19.09 21.92
N SER A 495 18.71 19.77 23.00
CA SER A 495 19.10 19.10 24.21
C SER A 495 18.64 19.95 25.39
N SER A 496 17.55 19.56 26.00
CA SER A 496 16.98 20.19 27.21
C SER A 496 17.36 19.43 28.48
N GLU A 497 17.70 18.16 28.36
CA GLU A 497 18.14 17.31 29.47
C GLU A 497 19.66 17.07 29.37
N PRO A 498 20.39 17.05 30.51
CA PRO A 498 21.83 16.83 30.52
C PRO A 498 22.21 15.51 29.83
N GLY A 499 23.07 15.63 28.81
CA GLY A 499 23.58 14.49 28.06
C GLY A 499 22.59 13.79 27.13
N VAL A 500 21.40 14.35 26.92
CA VAL A 500 20.39 13.81 26.02
C VAL A 500 20.21 14.76 24.83
N VAL A 501 20.36 14.25 23.62
CA VAL A 501 20.04 14.95 22.38
C VAL A 501 18.77 14.33 21.78
N ASN A 502 17.75 15.13 21.58
CA ASN A 502 16.52 14.74 20.92
C ASN A 502 16.53 15.26 19.48
N LEU A 503 16.27 14.35 18.56
CA LEU A 503 16.13 14.68 17.14
C LEU A 503 14.68 14.54 16.71
N SER A 504 14.25 15.42 15.81
CA SER A 504 12.91 15.37 15.24
C SER A 504 12.98 15.71 13.74
N PHE A 505 12.30 14.89 12.91
CA PHE A 505 12.29 15.04 11.47
C PHE A 505 11.00 14.43 10.90
N GLN A 506 10.52 14.95 9.79
CA GLN A 506 9.40 14.36 9.08
C GLN A 506 9.85 13.11 8.33
N ALA A 507 9.00 12.10 8.22
CA ALA A 507 9.27 10.97 7.34
C ALA A 507 9.55 11.46 5.91
N ASN A 508 10.42 10.77 5.21
CA ASN A 508 10.64 11.00 3.79
C ASN A 508 9.60 10.22 2.98
N TRP A 509 9.54 10.46 1.70
CA TRP A 509 8.65 9.77 0.78
C TRP A 509 9.41 9.27 -0.44
N ASP A 510 8.87 8.20 -0.99
CA ASP A 510 9.36 7.56 -2.20
C ASP A 510 8.21 7.41 -3.19
N ARG A 511 8.52 7.29 -4.49
CA ARG A 511 7.49 7.24 -5.54
C ARG A 511 6.71 5.93 -5.55
N ASP A 512 7.31 4.88 -5.06
CA ASP A 512 6.77 3.52 -5.18
C ASP A 512 7.07 2.64 -3.96
N ASP A 513 7.93 3.09 -3.02
CA ASP A 513 8.21 2.43 -1.77
C ASP A 513 7.55 3.14 -0.59
N LYS A 514 6.62 2.44 0.08
CA LYS A 514 5.86 2.97 1.21
C LYS A 514 6.64 2.87 2.52
N THR A 515 7.54 1.87 2.64
CA THR A 515 8.31 1.60 3.85
C THR A 515 9.77 1.96 3.66
N LEU A 516 10.24 2.95 4.42
CA LEU A 516 11.62 3.44 4.35
C LEU A 516 12.36 3.20 5.67
N THR A 517 13.68 2.99 5.58
CA THR A 517 14.58 2.84 6.73
C THR A 517 15.30 4.15 7.00
N TYR A 518 15.24 4.62 8.24
CA TYR A 518 15.85 5.87 8.72
C TYR A 518 17.00 5.56 9.64
N LYS A 519 18.21 5.98 9.28
CA LYS A 519 19.44 5.82 10.07
C LYS A 519 19.94 7.18 10.52
N VAL A 520 20.05 7.41 11.82
CA VAL A 520 20.58 8.63 12.39
C VAL A 520 22.06 8.44 12.71
N TYR A 521 22.91 9.29 12.16
CA TYR A 521 24.34 9.27 12.38
C TYR A 521 24.80 10.47 13.18
N ARG A 522 25.78 10.25 14.08
CA ARG A 522 26.48 11.29 14.83
C ARG A 522 27.90 11.48 14.29
N ASP A 523 28.27 12.73 13.99
CA ASP A 523 29.59 13.19 13.58
C ASP A 523 30.14 12.64 12.25
N THR A 524 29.91 11.37 11.94
CA THR A 524 30.32 10.69 10.71
C THR A 524 29.28 9.63 10.30
N THR A 525 29.24 9.31 9.01
CA THR A 525 28.44 8.20 8.48
C THR A 525 29.24 6.90 8.36
N ASP A 526 30.52 6.90 8.76
CA ASP A 526 31.42 5.73 8.71
C ASP A 526 31.32 4.87 9.97
N SER A 527 30.53 5.29 10.96
CA SER A 527 30.23 4.54 12.19
C SER A 527 28.84 3.92 12.13
N GLU A 528 28.54 3.04 13.06
CA GLU A 528 27.18 2.56 13.25
C GLU A 528 26.22 3.73 13.55
N PRO A 529 24.98 3.70 13.05
CA PRO A 529 24.00 4.72 13.36
C PRO A 529 23.62 4.69 14.83
N VAL A 530 23.42 5.87 15.44
CA VAL A 530 22.96 5.98 16.83
C VAL A 530 21.47 5.59 16.98
N SER A 531 20.74 5.57 15.88
CA SER A 531 19.35 5.11 15.82
C SER A 531 19.05 4.58 14.43
N THR A 532 18.34 3.48 14.34
CA THR A 532 17.77 2.94 13.11
C THR A 532 16.30 2.65 13.35
N GLN A 533 15.43 3.12 12.48
CA GLN A 533 13.99 2.86 12.57
C GLN A 533 13.38 2.77 11.18
N LYS A 534 12.21 2.10 11.07
CA LYS A 534 11.42 2.05 9.84
C LYS A 534 10.12 2.81 10.03
N ALA A 535 9.66 3.44 8.97
CA ALA A 535 8.33 4.03 8.94
C ALA A 535 7.66 3.70 7.61
N THR A 536 6.37 3.37 7.68
CA THR A 536 5.52 3.14 6.52
C THR A 536 4.58 4.32 6.36
N ALA A 537 4.67 5.00 5.22
CA ALA A 537 3.86 6.19 4.93
C ALA A 537 3.67 6.33 3.42
N GLY A 538 2.46 6.70 3.00
CA GLY A 538 2.22 7.13 1.61
C GLY A 538 2.92 8.47 1.36
N PHE A 539 3.26 8.76 0.10
CA PHE A 539 3.90 10.04 -0.25
C PHE A 539 3.05 11.27 0.07
N TRP A 540 1.78 11.09 0.39
CA TRP A 540 0.82 12.14 0.75
C TRP A 540 0.63 12.34 2.25
N GLU A 541 1.07 11.42 3.11
CA GLU A 541 0.92 11.50 4.55
C GLU A 541 2.22 11.10 5.24
N LEU A 542 2.99 12.09 5.66
CA LEU A 542 4.33 11.90 6.20
C LEU A 542 4.34 12.15 7.71
N PRO A 543 4.43 11.11 8.55
CA PRO A 543 4.48 11.25 10.00
C PRO A 543 5.75 11.95 10.48
N GLN A 544 5.66 12.52 11.68
CA GLN A 544 6.82 13.04 12.39
C GLN A 544 7.55 11.90 13.11
N LEU A 545 8.86 11.78 12.89
CA LEU A 545 9.72 10.80 13.51
C LEU A 545 10.67 11.47 14.50
N THR A 546 11.09 10.71 15.51
CA THR A 546 12.02 11.17 16.55
C THR A 546 13.11 10.12 16.79
N ALA A 547 14.28 10.60 17.25
CA ALA A 547 15.36 9.75 17.75
C ALA A 547 16.02 10.45 18.95
N THR A 548 16.61 9.65 19.83
CA THR A 548 17.29 10.17 21.01
C THR A 548 18.70 9.59 21.04
N ASP A 549 19.69 10.41 21.34
CA ASP A 549 21.07 10.01 21.54
C ASP A 549 21.59 10.45 22.92
N LYS A 550 22.37 9.62 23.57
CA LYS A 550 23.01 9.90 24.85
C LYS A 550 24.48 10.23 24.62
N VAL A 551 24.88 11.40 25.07
CA VAL A 551 26.25 11.94 24.86
C VAL A 551 26.78 12.57 26.14
N LYS A 552 28.07 12.88 26.19
CA LYS A 552 28.68 13.58 27.32
C LYS A 552 28.10 14.99 27.50
N TYR A 553 27.97 15.40 28.75
CA TYR A 553 27.46 16.70 29.11
C TYR A 553 28.31 17.82 28.49
N GLY A 554 27.67 18.79 27.88
CA GLY A 554 28.34 19.91 27.24
C GLY A 554 29.12 19.57 25.97
N SER A 555 29.12 18.33 25.50
CA SER A 555 29.75 17.96 24.23
C SER A 555 28.95 18.50 23.03
N SER A 556 29.65 18.85 21.96
CA SER A 556 29.03 19.34 20.73
C SER A 556 29.15 18.25 19.67
N HIS A 557 28.03 17.96 19.04
CA HIS A 557 27.89 16.94 18.01
C HIS A 557 27.12 17.48 16.81
N ARG A 558 27.25 16.81 15.69
CA ARG A 558 26.40 17.02 14.51
C ARG A 558 25.69 15.72 14.15
N TYR A 559 24.46 15.86 13.67
CA TYR A 559 23.63 14.71 13.31
C TYR A 559 23.15 14.81 11.88
N ARG A 560 22.96 13.67 11.25
CA ARG A 560 22.41 13.52 9.91
C ARG A 560 21.46 12.31 9.88
N VAL A 561 20.36 12.45 9.18
CA VAL A 561 19.47 11.32 8.86
C VAL A 561 19.78 10.85 7.45
N VAL A 562 20.05 9.56 7.31
CA VAL A 562 20.11 8.84 6.02
C VAL A 562 18.84 8.02 5.91
N VAL A 563 18.20 8.09 4.75
CA VAL A 563 16.96 7.35 4.47
C VAL A 563 17.22 6.42 3.31
N GLU A 564 16.86 5.16 3.47
CA GLU A 564 17.07 4.10 2.48
C GLU A 564 15.73 3.45 2.14
N ASP A 565 15.54 3.13 0.87
CA ASP A 565 14.45 2.27 0.40
C ASP A 565 14.82 0.77 0.59
N PRO A 566 13.90 -0.18 0.33
CA PRO A 566 14.18 -1.60 0.40
C PRO A 566 15.18 -2.11 -0.65
N TRP A 567 15.46 -1.34 -1.69
CA TRP A 567 16.31 -1.73 -2.83
C TRP A 567 17.72 -1.15 -2.75
N GLY A 568 17.99 -0.33 -1.71
CA GLY A 568 19.30 0.23 -1.42
C GLY A 568 19.58 1.61 -2.01
N ALA A 569 18.60 2.23 -2.67
CA ALA A 569 18.72 3.63 -3.02
C ALA A 569 18.53 4.49 -1.77
N SER A 570 19.33 5.54 -1.62
CA SER A 570 19.36 6.33 -0.40
C SER A 570 19.52 7.83 -0.62
N THR A 571 19.01 8.58 0.33
CA THR A 571 19.20 10.03 0.42
C THR A 571 19.52 10.46 1.85
N TYR A 572 19.90 11.72 2.05
CA TYR A 572 20.29 12.21 3.38
C TYR A 572 19.96 13.69 3.59
N SER A 573 19.79 14.07 4.86
CA SER A 573 19.67 15.46 5.29
C SER A 573 21.02 16.16 5.30
N ASP A 574 21.02 17.50 5.40
CA ASP A 574 22.20 18.22 5.86
C ASP A 574 22.50 17.88 7.34
N TRP A 575 23.76 18.12 7.74
CA TRP A 575 24.17 18.00 9.13
C TRP A 575 23.55 19.11 9.99
N VAL A 576 22.96 18.75 11.13
CA VAL A 576 22.50 19.69 12.17
C VAL A 576 23.40 19.57 13.40
N SER A 577 23.86 20.71 13.92
CA SER A 577 24.74 20.74 15.09
C SER A 577 23.97 21.09 16.36
N VAL A 578 24.33 20.46 17.46
CA VAL A 578 23.76 20.68 18.78
C VAL A 578 24.85 20.51 19.85
N THR A 579 24.73 21.27 20.92
CA THR A 579 25.55 21.09 22.13
C THR A 579 24.67 20.48 23.21
N ALA A 580 25.08 19.34 23.74
CA ALA A 580 24.37 18.65 24.80
C ALA A 580 24.28 19.49 26.08
N ALA A 581 23.13 19.53 26.72
CA ALA A 581 22.95 20.20 28.00
C ALA A 581 23.79 19.54 29.10
N GLY A 582 24.04 20.27 30.19
CA GLY A 582 24.87 19.86 31.31
C GLY A 582 26.27 20.47 31.25
N GLU A 583 26.91 20.58 32.42
CA GLU A 583 28.30 21.13 32.52
C GLU A 583 29.32 20.03 32.17
N PRO A 584 30.31 20.34 31.28
CA PRO A 584 31.35 19.37 30.95
C PRO A 584 32.07 18.83 32.19
N GLY A 585 32.22 17.52 32.25
CA GLY A 585 32.90 16.84 33.37
C GLY A 585 32.01 16.63 34.61
N THR A 586 30.71 16.95 34.55
CA THR A 586 29.71 16.63 35.58
C THR A 586 28.86 15.42 35.18
N ASP A 587 29.30 14.69 34.18
CA ASP A 587 28.60 13.50 33.72
C ASP A 587 28.43 12.52 34.88
N PRO A 588 27.25 11.89 35.04
CA PRO A 588 27.12 10.72 35.87
C PRO A 588 28.21 9.71 35.48
N ALA A 589 28.75 8.95 36.45
CA ALA A 589 29.71 7.92 36.13
C ALA A 589 29.28 7.12 34.89
N GLU A 590 30.25 6.94 33.98
CA GLU A 590 30.02 6.25 32.70
C GLU A 590 29.20 4.98 32.93
N PRO A 591 28.07 4.77 32.18
CA PRO A 591 27.36 3.51 32.29
C PRO A 591 28.35 2.36 32.05
N GLU A 592 28.25 1.31 32.85
CA GLU A 592 29.07 0.09 32.65
C GLU A 592 29.07 -0.35 31.19
N PRO A 593 30.16 -0.92 30.66
CA PRO A 593 30.33 -1.25 29.26
C PRO A 593 29.16 -2.11 28.75
N ASP A 594 28.85 -1.94 27.46
CA ASP A 594 27.82 -2.69 26.75
C ASP A 594 27.76 -4.16 27.18
N PRO A 595 26.59 -4.66 27.58
CA PRO A 595 26.41 -6.05 28.00
C PRO A 595 26.93 -7.11 27.03
N GLY A 596 27.15 -6.73 25.75
CA GLY A 596 27.75 -7.62 24.74
C GLY A 596 29.14 -8.11 25.05
N ASP A 597 29.91 -7.42 25.93
CA ASP A 597 31.31 -7.75 26.29
C ASP A 597 31.47 -8.43 27.64
N VAL A 598 30.40 -8.94 28.25
CA VAL A 598 30.47 -9.66 29.53
C VAL A 598 31.31 -10.94 29.37
N ALA A 599 32.41 -11.06 30.10
CA ALA A 599 33.27 -12.24 30.04
C ALA A 599 32.58 -13.49 30.60
N VAL A 600 33.03 -14.67 30.17
CA VAL A 600 32.53 -15.94 30.67
C VAL A 600 32.65 -15.97 32.22
N GLY A 601 31.56 -16.37 32.88
CA GLY A 601 31.46 -16.39 34.35
C GLY A 601 31.05 -15.03 34.95
N GLN A 602 30.95 -13.98 34.17
CA GLN A 602 30.46 -12.68 34.64
C GLN A 602 28.93 -12.55 34.48
N THR A 603 28.34 -11.67 35.26
CA THR A 603 26.90 -11.47 35.35
C THR A 603 26.44 -10.45 34.33
N PHE A 604 25.43 -10.77 33.54
CA PHE A 604 24.69 -9.85 32.66
C PHE A 604 23.68 -9.01 33.44
N LEU A 605 22.87 -9.70 34.26
CA LEU A 605 21.80 -9.10 35.04
C LEU A 605 21.87 -9.57 36.48
N ASP A 606 21.72 -8.64 37.41
CA ASP A 606 21.62 -8.92 38.85
C ASP A 606 20.61 -7.94 39.46
N ASP A 607 19.49 -8.45 39.93
CA ASP A 607 18.41 -7.62 40.46
C ASP A 607 17.84 -8.25 41.73
N SER A 608 17.99 -7.57 42.85
CA SER A 608 17.40 -7.87 44.16
C SER A 608 16.20 -7.00 44.47
N PHE A 609 15.77 -6.18 43.50
CA PHE A 609 14.62 -5.29 43.59
C PHE A 609 14.63 -4.29 44.76
N ASP A 610 15.81 -3.87 45.18
CA ASP A 610 16.03 -2.93 46.29
C ASP A 610 15.63 -1.50 45.93
N ARG A 611 14.36 -1.34 45.61
CA ARG A 611 13.73 -0.08 45.24
C ARG A 611 12.23 -0.13 45.45
N GLU A 612 11.58 1.03 45.51
CA GLU A 612 10.14 1.16 45.65
C GLU A 612 9.53 1.82 44.39
N THR A 613 8.66 1.12 43.69
CA THR A 613 7.93 1.65 42.53
C THR A 613 6.44 1.33 42.64
N GLN A 614 5.57 2.27 42.29
CA GLN A 614 4.14 2.05 42.31
C GLN A 614 3.64 1.39 41.01
N THR A 615 4.39 1.53 39.91
CA THR A 615 4.08 0.96 38.60
C THR A 615 5.36 0.61 37.86
N GLY A 616 5.46 -0.65 37.42
CA GLY A 616 6.68 -1.19 36.78
C GLY A 616 7.73 -1.63 37.79
N TRP A 617 8.76 -2.29 37.29
CA TRP A 617 9.87 -2.75 38.08
C TRP A 617 11.08 -1.80 38.10
N GLY A 618 11.13 -0.83 37.13
CA GLY A 618 12.27 0.07 36.96
C GLY A 618 13.53 -0.66 36.48
N SER A 619 14.70 -0.08 36.74
CA SER A 619 15.99 -0.65 36.32
C SER A 619 16.59 -1.59 37.36
N ALA A 620 17.11 -2.71 36.92
CA ALA A 620 17.91 -3.64 37.77
C ALA A 620 19.16 -2.95 38.31
N ALA A 621 19.67 -3.47 39.41
CA ALA A 621 20.95 -3.00 39.99
C ALA A 621 22.11 -3.18 38.99
N LYS A 622 22.10 -4.26 38.22
CA LYS A 622 22.93 -4.49 37.06
C LYS A 622 22.04 -5.07 35.94
N GLY A 623 22.11 -4.56 34.70
CA GLY A 623 21.43 -5.15 33.60
C GLY A 623 20.27 -4.33 33.01
N GLY A 624 20.11 -3.05 33.35
CA GLY A 624 19.22 -2.13 32.72
C GLY A 624 17.74 -2.21 33.10
N GLU A 625 16.87 -1.69 32.33
CA GLU A 625 15.44 -1.55 32.61
C GLU A 625 14.64 -2.83 32.34
N TRP A 626 13.62 -3.08 33.16
CA TRP A 626 12.59 -4.07 32.92
C TRP A 626 11.45 -3.47 32.07
N ALA A 627 11.37 -3.87 30.82
CA ALA A 627 10.32 -3.45 29.89
C ALA A 627 9.05 -4.28 30.08
N ILE A 628 7.91 -3.64 30.19
CA ILE A 628 6.62 -4.32 30.42
C ILE A 628 5.87 -4.41 29.11
N ASP A 629 5.60 -5.63 28.64
CA ASP A 629 4.87 -5.92 27.41
C ASP A 629 3.37 -5.65 27.58
N TRP A 630 2.77 -6.20 28.66
CA TRP A 630 1.39 -5.92 29.02
C TRP A 630 1.14 -6.09 30.52
N GLY A 631 0.04 -5.54 31.00
CA GLY A 631 -0.33 -5.62 32.42
C GLY A 631 0.40 -4.61 33.29
N ARG A 632 0.82 -3.45 32.81
CA ARG A 632 1.66 -2.46 33.50
C ARG A 632 1.19 -2.12 34.91
N SER A 633 -0.11 -2.03 35.15
CA SER A 633 -0.69 -1.76 36.47
C SER A 633 -0.61 -2.92 37.46
N ASN A 634 -0.09 -4.06 37.02
CA ASN A 634 0.11 -5.24 37.86
C ASN A 634 1.54 -5.33 38.42
N PHE A 635 2.45 -4.49 37.94
CA PHE A 635 3.87 -4.50 38.33
C PHE A 635 4.18 -3.39 39.33
N SER A 636 4.90 -3.73 40.38
CA SER A 636 5.47 -2.78 41.36
C SER A 636 6.70 -3.40 42.00
N THR A 637 7.46 -2.60 42.70
CA THR A 637 8.51 -3.10 43.59
C THR A 637 8.25 -2.63 45.03
N ALA A 638 8.37 -3.54 46.00
CA ALA A 638 8.15 -3.23 47.42
C ALA A 638 8.84 -4.25 48.28
N ASN A 639 9.44 -3.83 49.42
CA ASN A 639 10.11 -4.70 50.38
C ASN A 639 11.21 -5.55 49.73
N SER A 640 12.03 -4.97 48.85
CA SER A 640 13.10 -5.63 48.09
C SER A 640 12.58 -6.81 47.28
N LYS A 641 11.44 -6.68 46.63
CA LYS A 641 10.82 -7.67 45.73
C LYS A 641 10.21 -7.02 44.51
N GLY A 642 10.36 -7.67 43.38
CA GLY A 642 9.55 -7.39 42.19
C GLY A 642 8.18 -8.07 42.33
N VAL A 643 7.10 -7.31 42.31
CA VAL A 643 5.74 -7.82 42.52
C VAL A 643 4.98 -7.87 41.22
N ILE A 644 4.31 -8.99 40.93
CA ILE A 644 3.30 -9.11 39.88
C ILE A 644 1.97 -9.47 40.52
N ALA A 645 1.04 -8.53 40.50
CA ALA A 645 -0.34 -8.74 40.99
C ALA A 645 -1.16 -9.55 40.00
N MET A 646 -1.47 -10.80 40.34
CA MET A 646 -2.28 -11.72 39.56
C MET A 646 -3.73 -11.60 40.03
N LYS A 647 -4.50 -10.71 39.39
CA LYS A 647 -5.81 -10.20 39.84
C LYS A 647 -7.02 -11.12 39.53
N GLY A 648 -6.91 -12.44 39.84
CA GLY A 648 -7.96 -13.41 39.64
C GLY A 648 -8.00 -14.06 38.26
N ALA A 649 -9.08 -14.77 37.98
CA ALA A 649 -9.23 -15.60 36.77
C ALA A 649 -8.92 -14.86 35.47
N ARG A 650 -8.12 -15.48 34.59
CA ARG A 650 -7.66 -14.96 33.28
C ARG A 650 -6.73 -13.74 33.35
N SER A 651 -6.30 -13.35 34.54
CA SER A 651 -5.27 -12.31 34.68
C SER A 651 -3.95 -12.79 34.03
N SER A 652 -3.31 -11.91 33.24
CA SER A 652 -2.03 -12.18 32.59
C SER A 652 -1.15 -10.93 32.62
N SER A 653 0.15 -11.12 32.72
CA SER A 653 1.14 -10.03 32.74
C SER A 653 2.45 -10.52 32.11
N SER A 654 3.20 -9.64 31.46
CA SER A 654 4.52 -9.95 30.89
C SER A 654 5.50 -8.80 31.06
N VAL A 655 6.74 -9.16 31.33
CA VAL A 655 7.87 -8.25 31.50
C VAL A 655 9.15 -8.92 31.00
N HIS A 656 10.02 -8.14 30.36
CA HIS A 656 11.32 -8.65 29.88
C HIS A 656 12.47 -7.67 30.13
N SER A 657 13.70 -8.16 30.00
CA SER A 657 14.92 -7.37 29.97
C SER A 657 15.74 -7.75 28.73
N GLN A 658 16.12 -6.78 27.93
CA GLN A 658 16.82 -6.94 26.64
C GLN A 658 18.35 -6.99 26.78
N VAL A 659 18.87 -6.95 27.97
CA VAL A 659 20.31 -6.79 28.26
C VAL A 659 21.14 -8.02 27.91
N ILE A 660 20.52 -9.17 27.64
CA ILE A 660 21.23 -10.43 27.43
C ILE A 660 21.61 -10.60 25.95
N ASN A 661 22.88 -10.38 25.64
CA ASN A 661 23.44 -10.59 24.30
C ASN A 661 24.32 -11.85 24.24
N SER A 662 23.78 -13.00 24.63
CA SER A 662 24.48 -14.29 24.59
C SER A 662 23.52 -15.45 24.39
N THR A 663 23.97 -16.46 23.64
CA THR A 663 23.28 -17.75 23.49
C THR A 663 23.62 -18.75 24.59
N SER A 664 24.50 -18.35 25.51
CA SER A 664 25.00 -19.22 26.61
C SER A 664 24.86 -18.51 27.94
N THR A 665 23.76 -18.80 28.65
CA THR A 665 23.41 -18.16 29.92
C THR A 665 22.94 -19.16 30.97
N GLU A 666 23.24 -18.88 32.24
CA GLU A 666 22.60 -19.52 33.39
C GLU A 666 21.85 -18.45 34.19
N SER A 667 20.56 -18.70 34.40
CA SER A 667 19.70 -17.89 35.23
C SER A 667 19.46 -18.55 36.60
N GLN A 668 19.56 -17.75 37.64
CA GLN A 668 19.10 -18.08 38.98
C GLN A 668 17.96 -17.16 39.32
N VAL A 669 16.82 -17.73 39.69
CA VAL A 669 15.60 -17.00 39.98
C VAL A 669 15.01 -17.48 41.29
N ASP A 670 14.80 -16.55 42.20
CA ASP A 670 14.15 -16.79 43.50
C ASP A 670 12.78 -16.07 43.48
N LEU A 671 11.75 -16.82 43.78
CA LEU A 671 10.40 -16.31 43.77
C LEU A 671 9.51 -16.92 44.84
N SER A 672 8.39 -16.26 45.12
CA SER A 672 7.39 -16.76 46.07
C SER A 672 5.99 -16.28 45.68
N LEU A 673 4.95 -17.06 46.00
CA LEU A 673 3.57 -16.68 45.94
C LEU A 673 3.01 -16.42 47.32
N ASP A 674 2.28 -15.33 47.53
CA ASP A 674 1.64 -15.03 48.84
C ASP A 674 0.34 -15.80 49.05
N GLY A 675 -0.14 -16.50 48.01
CA GLY A 675 -1.36 -17.30 48.04
C GLY A 675 -1.37 -18.41 47.01
N LEU A 676 -2.35 -19.28 47.05
CA LEU A 676 -2.61 -20.32 46.03
C LEU A 676 -3.90 -19.95 45.26
N ALA A 677 -3.79 -19.94 43.91
CA ALA A 677 -4.95 -19.74 43.07
C ALA A 677 -5.84 -21.00 43.06
N THR A 678 -7.14 -20.84 43.21
CA THR A 678 -8.12 -21.92 43.10
C THR A 678 -8.23 -22.48 41.66
N GLY A 679 -9.11 -23.46 41.46
CA GLY A 679 -9.34 -24.07 40.14
C GLY A 679 -8.10 -24.79 39.60
N ASN A 680 -7.71 -24.51 38.35
CA ASN A 680 -6.50 -25.12 37.77
C ASN A 680 -5.18 -24.47 38.21
N GLY A 681 -5.20 -23.48 39.15
CA GLY A 681 -4.05 -22.86 39.72
C GLY A 681 -3.48 -21.66 38.94
N ALA A 682 -2.23 -21.32 39.26
CA ALA A 682 -1.45 -20.26 38.65
C ALA A 682 -0.36 -20.83 37.75
N TYR A 683 0.00 -20.09 36.73
CA TYR A 683 1.05 -20.39 35.77
C TYR A 683 2.06 -19.24 35.75
N ILE A 684 3.35 -19.58 35.88
CA ILE A 684 4.45 -18.64 35.91
C ILE A 684 5.50 -19.17 34.95
N SER A 685 5.80 -18.43 33.91
CA SER A 685 6.84 -18.79 32.95
C SER A 685 8.03 -17.87 33.12
N TYR A 686 9.19 -18.45 33.37
CA TYR A 686 10.47 -17.77 33.24
C TYR A 686 11.03 -18.02 31.84
N ILE A 687 11.21 -16.96 31.09
CA ILE A 687 11.77 -16.99 29.75
C ILE A 687 13.28 -16.83 29.87
N GLY A 688 14.04 -17.83 29.45
CA GLY A 688 15.51 -17.81 29.52
C GLY A 688 16.19 -17.30 28.25
N ARG A 689 15.49 -17.34 27.11
CA ARG A 689 15.90 -16.76 25.84
C ARG A 689 14.66 -16.53 24.99
N GLN A 690 14.37 -15.27 24.69
CA GLN A 690 13.32 -14.86 23.74
C GLN A 690 13.99 -14.26 22.52
N THR A 691 13.80 -14.87 21.36
CA THR A 691 14.19 -14.37 20.03
C THR A 691 12.94 -13.98 19.24
N GLU A 692 13.10 -13.40 18.07
CA GLU A 692 11.98 -13.15 17.13
C GLU A 692 11.30 -14.43 16.68
N ALA A 693 12.05 -15.50 16.47
CA ALA A 693 11.53 -16.78 16.01
C ALA A 693 10.83 -17.61 17.10
N GLY A 694 11.01 -17.24 18.38
CA GLY A 694 10.43 -17.99 19.48
C GLY A 694 11.25 -17.92 20.78
N ARG A 695 11.04 -18.89 21.67
CA ARG A 695 11.67 -18.83 23.00
C ARG A 695 11.91 -20.19 23.63
N TYR A 696 12.85 -20.21 24.58
CA TYR A 696 12.96 -21.27 25.60
C TYR A 696 12.47 -20.73 26.94
N GLN A 697 11.64 -21.51 27.65
CA GLN A 697 11.08 -21.10 28.93
C GLN A 697 10.94 -22.28 29.93
N ALA A 698 10.93 -21.97 31.21
CA ALA A 698 10.58 -22.86 32.28
C ALA A 698 9.23 -22.44 32.87
N ASP A 699 8.21 -23.27 32.67
CA ASP A 699 6.82 -23.03 33.04
C ASP A 699 6.49 -23.73 34.35
N PHE A 700 6.16 -22.97 35.38
CA PHE A 700 5.62 -23.49 36.63
C PHE A 700 4.11 -23.50 36.60
N ARG A 701 3.51 -24.63 36.90
CA ARG A 701 2.11 -24.69 37.29
C ARG A 701 2.04 -24.92 38.79
N VAL A 702 1.47 -23.98 39.52
CA VAL A 702 1.16 -24.13 40.94
C VAL A 702 -0.33 -24.41 41.07
N ALA A 703 -0.66 -25.67 41.40
CA ALA A 703 -2.04 -26.12 41.49
C ALA A 703 -2.70 -25.63 42.80
N ALA A 704 -4.05 -25.70 42.86
CA ALA A 704 -4.82 -25.27 44.01
C ALA A 704 -4.54 -26.04 45.28
N ASP A 705 -4.04 -27.29 45.20
CA ASP A 705 -3.57 -28.13 46.30
C ASP A 705 -2.09 -27.94 46.64
N GLY A 706 -1.42 -26.97 46.01
CA GLY A 706 -0.02 -26.66 46.19
C GLY A 706 0.92 -27.53 45.36
N ALA A 707 0.48 -28.51 44.60
CA ALA A 707 1.37 -29.31 43.75
C ALA A 707 2.04 -28.42 42.68
N VAL A 708 3.38 -28.49 42.60
CA VAL A 708 4.18 -27.72 41.66
C VAL A 708 4.78 -28.61 40.59
N THR A 709 4.51 -28.33 39.35
CA THR A 709 5.12 -28.96 38.19
C THR A 709 5.92 -27.92 37.41
N MET A 710 7.17 -28.23 37.09
CA MET A 710 7.97 -27.47 36.14
C MET A 710 7.95 -28.16 34.78
N THR A 711 7.60 -27.46 33.74
CA THR A 711 7.68 -27.91 32.33
C THR A 711 8.61 -26.97 31.56
N VAL A 712 9.66 -27.53 30.97
CA VAL A 712 10.53 -26.77 30.07
C VAL A 712 9.98 -26.90 28.67
N THR A 713 9.70 -25.76 28.05
CA THR A 713 9.13 -25.71 26.71
C THR A 713 10.00 -24.85 25.78
N LYS A 714 9.91 -25.14 24.48
CA LYS A 714 10.28 -24.21 23.44
C LYS A 714 9.05 -23.80 22.66
N ASN A 715 8.96 -22.55 22.29
CA ASN A 715 8.06 -22.03 21.27
C ASN A 715 8.90 -21.75 20.01
N SER A 716 8.50 -22.27 18.87
CA SER A 716 9.14 -22.02 17.58
C SER A 716 8.03 -21.87 16.54
N GLY A 717 7.99 -20.73 15.84
CA GLY A 717 6.94 -20.43 14.88
C GLY A 717 5.52 -20.46 15.48
N GLY A 718 5.35 -20.06 16.75
CA GLY A 718 4.06 -20.04 17.46
C GLY A 718 3.59 -21.41 17.97
N THR A 719 4.42 -22.46 17.89
CA THR A 719 4.10 -23.82 18.37
C THR A 719 4.90 -24.17 19.60
N ASP A 720 4.21 -24.51 20.71
CA ASP A 720 4.85 -24.97 21.94
C ASP A 720 5.22 -26.44 21.85
N THR A 721 6.47 -26.78 22.19
CA THR A 721 7.00 -28.14 22.26
C THR A 721 7.61 -28.38 23.64
N VAL A 722 7.19 -29.43 24.32
CA VAL A 722 7.72 -29.82 25.64
C VAL A 722 9.08 -30.47 25.45
N ILE A 723 10.11 -29.92 26.11
CA ILE A 723 11.48 -30.47 26.17
C ILE A 723 11.58 -31.45 27.34
N GLY A 724 10.99 -31.11 28.49
CA GLY A 724 11.00 -31.97 29.67
C GLY A 724 10.05 -31.48 30.76
N THR A 725 9.69 -32.36 31.67
CA THR A 725 8.81 -32.03 32.80
C THR A 725 9.38 -32.65 34.11
N ALA A 726 9.26 -31.94 35.22
CA ALA A 726 9.65 -32.40 36.54
C ALA A 726 8.58 -32.04 37.57
N ASN A 727 8.39 -32.93 38.58
CA ASN A 727 7.63 -32.63 39.77
C ASN A 727 8.57 -31.92 40.77
N VAL A 728 8.25 -30.71 41.20
CA VAL A 728 9.05 -29.90 42.10
C VAL A 728 8.71 -30.18 43.58
N GLY A 729 7.45 -30.55 43.84
CA GLY A 729 6.98 -30.83 45.20
C GLY A 729 5.66 -30.15 45.54
N THR A 730 5.38 -29.96 46.81
CA THR A 730 4.16 -29.29 47.28
C THR A 730 4.53 -27.95 47.91
N TYR A 731 3.95 -26.88 47.32
CA TYR A 731 4.18 -25.50 47.73
C TYR A 731 3.17 -25.03 48.77
N THR A 732 3.65 -24.30 49.74
CA THR A 732 2.82 -23.57 50.71
C THR A 732 3.06 -22.06 50.50
N ALA A 733 2.00 -21.26 50.57
CA ALA A 733 2.09 -19.82 50.37
C ALA A 733 3.19 -19.17 51.23
N GLY A 734 3.99 -18.33 50.60
CA GLY A 734 5.12 -17.63 51.19
C GLY A 734 6.46 -18.42 51.27
N GLN A 735 6.48 -19.69 50.88
CA GLN A 735 7.75 -20.43 50.79
C GLN A 735 8.57 -19.96 49.57
N PRO A 736 9.93 -20.01 49.65
CA PRO A 736 10.75 -19.76 48.47
C PRO A 736 10.60 -20.90 47.45
N LEU A 737 10.43 -20.54 46.17
CA LEU A 737 10.53 -21.42 45.03
C LEU A 737 11.69 -20.94 44.17
N HIS A 738 12.63 -21.81 43.90
CA HIS A 738 13.86 -21.49 43.19
C HIS A 738 13.90 -22.15 41.82
N LEU A 739 14.57 -21.47 40.89
CA LEU A 739 14.87 -21.98 39.56
C LEU A 739 16.34 -21.75 39.23
N ARG A 740 16.98 -22.76 38.68
CA ARG A 740 18.22 -22.62 37.91
C ARG A 740 17.93 -23.10 36.49
N PHE A 741 18.09 -22.20 35.50
CA PHE A 741 17.81 -22.47 34.12
C PHE A 741 19.01 -22.09 33.25
N ALA A 742 19.60 -23.08 32.58
CA ALA A 742 20.78 -22.90 31.76
C ALA A 742 20.48 -23.24 30.29
N LEU A 743 20.85 -22.34 29.42
CA LEU A 743 20.80 -22.49 27.98
C LEU A 743 22.22 -22.28 27.44
N ASP A 744 22.82 -23.27 26.81
CA ASP A 744 24.22 -23.22 26.39
C ASP A 744 24.37 -23.63 24.93
N GLY A 745 24.86 -22.70 24.11
CA GLY A 745 25.08 -22.88 22.67
C GLY A 745 23.98 -22.24 21.76
N ALA A 746 24.33 -22.17 20.50
CA ALA A 746 23.49 -21.58 19.43
C ALA A 746 22.86 -22.66 18.54
N GLU A 747 23.59 -23.24 17.59
CA GLU A 747 23.08 -24.26 16.66
C GLU A 747 22.64 -25.56 17.34
N SER A 748 23.20 -25.84 18.49
CA SER A 748 22.85 -26.94 19.38
C SER A 748 22.82 -26.40 20.78
N THR A 749 21.63 -26.20 21.32
CA THR A 749 21.43 -25.63 22.66
C THR A 749 21.27 -26.74 23.70
N ALA A 750 22.16 -26.80 24.67
CA ALA A 750 21.93 -27.60 25.86
C ALA A 750 20.94 -26.88 26.77
N VAL A 751 19.76 -27.48 26.98
CA VAL A 751 18.67 -26.95 27.79
C VAL A 751 18.60 -27.70 29.11
N ARG A 752 18.93 -27.01 30.20
CA ARG A 752 18.97 -27.61 31.53
C ARG A 752 18.15 -26.81 32.53
N ALA A 753 17.34 -27.49 33.31
CA ALA A 753 16.55 -26.86 34.37
C ALA A 753 16.47 -27.71 35.61
N ARG A 754 16.53 -27.05 36.78
CA ARG A 754 16.16 -27.62 38.07
C ARG A 754 15.44 -26.58 38.90
N ALA A 755 14.44 -27.03 39.65
CA ALA A 755 13.67 -26.20 40.55
C ALA A 755 13.43 -26.91 41.88
N TRP A 756 13.34 -26.13 42.97
CA TRP A 756 13.13 -26.66 44.29
C TRP A 756 12.37 -25.68 45.17
N ILE A 757 11.77 -26.22 46.25
CA ILE A 757 11.07 -25.46 47.28
C ILE A 757 11.92 -25.56 48.57
N GLY A 758 12.16 -24.41 49.23
CA GLY A 758 12.99 -24.35 50.45
C GLY A 758 14.47 -24.35 50.14
N ASP A 759 15.32 -24.62 51.19
CA ASP A 759 16.73 -24.27 51.18
C ASP A 759 17.66 -25.27 50.46
N SER A 760 17.16 -26.41 49.98
CA SER A 760 18.00 -27.48 49.43
C SER A 760 17.94 -27.62 47.93
N GLU A 761 18.96 -27.13 47.23
CA GLU A 761 19.09 -27.28 45.79
C GLU A 761 19.36 -28.74 45.37
N PRO A 762 18.65 -29.31 44.39
CA PRO A 762 18.95 -30.65 43.86
C PRO A 762 20.33 -30.69 43.20
N GLY A 763 21.09 -31.78 43.47
CA GLY A 763 22.43 -31.96 42.88
C GLY A 763 22.40 -32.16 41.35
N GLU A 764 21.36 -32.79 40.87
CA GLU A 764 21.19 -33.15 39.43
C GLU A 764 20.18 -32.23 38.73
N TRP A 765 20.38 -32.06 37.44
CA TRP A 765 19.39 -31.37 36.55
C TRP A 765 18.14 -32.24 36.41
N GLN A 766 16.96 -31.69 36.67
CA GLN A 766 15.69 -32.41 36.52
C GLN A 766 15.27 -32.47 35.04
N VAL A 767 15.71 -31.52 34.26
CA VAL A 767 15.64 -31.53 32.78
C VAL A 767 17.05 -31.29 32.27
N ASP A 768 17.58 -32.19 31.45
CA ASP A 768 18.86 -32.05 30.74
C ASP A 768 18.69 -32.64 29.35
N LYS A 769 18.59 -31.78 28.36
CA LYS A 769 18.28 -32.11 26.95
C LYS A 769 19.06 -31.20 26.00
N THR A 770 19.23 -31.69 24.78
CA THR A 770 19.80 -30.90 23.71
C THR A 770 18.70 -30.64 22.66
N ASP A 771 18.59 -29.41 22.25
CA ASP A 771 17.73 -28.98 21.16
C ASP A 771 18.58 -28.45 20.01
N THR A 772 18.17 -28.75 18.78
CA THR A 772 18.90 -28.37 17.54
C THR A 772 18.07 -27.47 16.62
N ASP A 773 17.13 -26.74 17.19
CA ASP A 773 16.30 -25.80 16.43
C ASP A 773 17.11 -24.54 16.11
N ALA A 774 17.58 -24.47 14.87
CA ALA A 774 18.41 -23.35 14.40
C ALA A 774 17.67 -22.00 14.42
N SER A 775 16.34 -21.99 14.43
CA SER A 775 15.56 -20.75 14.49
C SER A 775 15.70 -20.03 15.84
N LEU A 776 16.13 -20.74 16.91
CA LEU A 776 16.36 -20.19 18.23
C LEU A 776 17.85 -19.98 18.57
N ALA A 777 18.71 -19.96 17.54
CA ALA A 777 20.16 -19.87 17.68
C ALA A 777 20.69 -18.46 18.01
N ALA A 778 19.85 -17.43 17.94
CA ALA A 778 20.23 -16.04 18.24
C ALA A 778 20.26 -15.76 19.76
N PRO A 779 21.05 -14.78 20.24
CA PRO A 779 20.86 -14.16 21.54
C PRO A 779 19.44 -13.63 21.72
N GLY A 780 18.97 -13.55 22.98
CA GLY A 780 17.60 -13.11 23.21
C GLY A 780 17.37 -12.56 24.61
N SER A 781 16.26 -11.88 24.83
CA SER A 781 15.85 -11.32 26.11
C SER A 781 15.45 -12.41 27.12
N ILE A 782 15.48 -12.06 28.39
CA ILE A 782 14.91 -12.88 29.48
C ILE A 782 13.65 -12.20 30.02
N GLY A 783 12.77 -12.95 30.70
CA GLY A 783 11.57 -12.32 31.25
C GLY A 783 10.66 -13.23 32.03
N PHE A 784 9.51 -12.68 32.39
CA PHE A 784 8.45 -13.39 33.08
C PHE A 784 7.11 -13.19 32.35
N THR A 785 6.35 -14.28 32.30
CA THR A 785 4.93 -14.21 31.94
C THR A 785 4.12 -14.92 33.00
N THR A 786 2.99 -14.35 33.42
CA THR A 786 2.08 -14.96 34.38
C THR A 786 0.69 -15.13 33.81
N TYR A 787 0.01 -16.17 34.26
CA TYR A 787 -1.39 -16.41 33.92
C TYR A 787 -2.13 -17.10 35.06
N VAL A 788 -3.31 -16.65 35.40
CA VAL A 788 -4.24 -17.30 36.32
C VAL A 788 -5.30 -18.05 35.53
N SER A 789 -5.49 -19.33 35.87
CA SER A 789 -6.50 -20.17 35.20
C SER A 789 -7.87 -19.51 35.14
N GLY A 790 -8.56 -19.66 34.00
CA GLY A 790 -9.94 -19.19 33.85
C GLY A 790 -10.96 -19.85 34.79
N SER A 791 -10.59 -20.96 35.47
CA SER A 791 -11.38 -21.64 36.50
C SER A 791 -11.07 -21.19 37.94
N ALA A 792 -10.08 -20.27 38.10
CA ALA A 792 -9.75 -19.73 39.44
C ALA A 792 -10.83 -18.75 39.93
N GLY A 793 -10.84 -18.50 41.23
CA GLY A 793 -11.67 -17.49 41.85
C GLY A 793 -11.20 -16.06 41.53
N PRO A 794 -11.97 -15.05 41.98
CA PRO A 794 -11.65 -13.65 41.70
C PRO A 794 -10.57 -13.06 42.59
N GLU A 795 -9.99 -13.88 43.52
CA GLU A 795 -9.03 -13.42 44.50
C GLU A 795 -7.68 -13.10 43.86
N GLN A 796 -7.08 -12.00 44.23
CA GLN A 796 -5.73 -11.62 43.84
C GLN A 796 -4.71 -12.41 44.63
N ILE A 797 -3.70 -12.94 43.97
CA ILE A 797 -2.44 -13.42 44.57
C ILE A 797 -1.27 -12.64 43.96
N ASN A 798 -0.18 -12.50 44.70
CA ASN A 798 1.00 -11.84 44.19
C ASN A 798 2.12 -12.83 43.94
N LEU A 799 2.71 -12.81 42.78
CA LEU A 799 4.04 -13.36 42.55
C LEU A 799 5.06 -12.33 43.01
N ASN A 800 5.91 -12.73 43.95
CA ASN A 800 7.03 -11.96 44.41
C ASN A 800 8.28 -12.56 43.80
N VAL A 801 9.06 -11.77 43.08
CA VAL A 801 10.37 -12.13 42.54
C VAL A 801 11.39 -11.53 43.51
N ASP A 802 12.08 -12.40 44.26
CA ASP A 802 13.02 -12.00 45.30
C ASP A 802 14.39 -11.65 44.70
N SER A 803 14.83 -12.40 43.69
CA SER A 803 16.07 -12.11 42.97
C SER A 803 16.06 -12.71 41.56
N VAL A 804 16.76 -12.06 40.62
CA VAL A 804 17.10 -12.59 39.29
C VAL A 804 18.58 -12.33 39.04
N LYS A 805 19.31 -13.39 38.74
CA LYS A 805 20.72 -13.28 38.37
C LYS A 805 20.99 -14.10 37.12
N VAL A 806 21.57 -13.46 36.10
CA VAL A 806 21.90 -14.10 34.80
C VAL A 806 23.39 -13.97 34.55
N THR A 807 24.06 -15.10 34.34
CA THR A 807 25.50 -15.20 34.16
C THR A 807 25.83 -15.81 32.81
N ARG A 808 26.92 -15.37 32.17
CA ARG A 808 27.43 -15.94 30.92
C ARG A 808 28.10 -17.28 31.17
N LEU A 809 27.72 -18.35 30.44
CA LEU A 809 28.29 -19.67 30.55
C LEU A 809 29.50 -19.90 29.62
N SER A 810 29.39 -19.52 28.35
CA SER A 810 30.44 -19.74 27.37
C SER A 810 30.49 -18.60 26.33
#